data_2b4051bf6c16597becaf314c5cf29721
#
_entry.id   2b4051bf6c16597becaf314c5cf29721
#
_cell.length_a   1.000
_cell.length_b   1.000
_cell.length_c   1.000
_cell.angle_alpha   90.00
_cell.angle_beta   90.00
_cell.angle_gamma   90.00
#
_symmetry.space_group_name_H-M   'P 1'
#
loop_
_entity.id
_entity.type
_entity.pdbx_description
1 polymer ?
#
loop_
_entity_poly.entity_id
_entity_poly.type
_entity_poly.pdbx_seq_one_letter_code
_entity_poly.pdbx_strand_id
1 'polypeptide(L)'
;MERKELQVVEANFRASNYLSVAQLFLKSNVNVYKLKQTDLKERVFGHWGCCPGINYLYAHINRFMRKTGITPNIIIGTGHSSPALISNLYLNSSLGEMYPRYKYGLEGMNNLISDFGKNEILQTEISPLLPGVILAGGELGNAISVSMGTVINSPKRTTLTIVGDGEFEAGTSITSLLCNQFISPINDGFLVIMINLNGYKMTSRSLISLNRNFSRLLEDFGYEVFTTSINNYEETALIFNKIADLQEQWYEGNNCKIPIIILKSPKGFSGPETIGGLAFANSHLSHKVSTLKEPMISSDAVEIIQKWLISYRPETLFVDGVPTKEVLDNISKFKTVGKQQNVKPIGNVNFNNLPQNSMEALSEYFIKFTDDKFLIFSPDESISNGLTSFVNEFGMRYNAEIESSVTVKRNGRVVEILNEVICITMLYGYLNCGEDGVFITYEAFSPLVSSFISQCYKFYKQQQEQEKNSKNNQNSLKIIITSLGWRNTYTHQNPDLLNTLLSKQSDYIKVYFPSEAKQAICCFEEMERAKNCIQVLYLTKTNVSTYRTVEQARSDVKRGYWIQEFNRINSYKKILIIAIGDIITNECLKASETISNIDIDVLSIIKSEFLQKLDIKIEKYSRILVYCTGYCDIIRGKLSKRFDTTRWLFKGYSDSVYGTYKNVLESNEIDIQSIIRDIKEECHEL
;
A
#
# COMPACT_ATOMS: atom_id res chain seq x y z
N MET A 1 -9.55 10.67 38.91
CA MET A 1 -8.40 9.85 38.47
C MET A 1 -7.26 10.02 39.45
N GLU A 2 -6.52 8.96 39.77
CA GLU A 2 -5.42 9.06 40.73
C GLU A 2 -4.26 9.90 40.13
N ARG A 3 -3.77 10.89 40.88
CA ARG A 3 -2.64 11.76 40.48
C ARG A 3 -1.41 10.95 40.02
N LYS A 4 -1.20 9.79 40.62
CA LYS A 4 -0.11 8.87 40.28
C LYS A 4 -0.22 8.29 38.87
N GLU A 5 -1.43 8.00 38.41
CA GLU A 5 -1.67 7.49 37.04
C GLU A 5 -1.29 8.51 35.96
N LEU A 6 -1.55 9.79 36.21
CA LEU A 6 -1.14 10.86 35.28
C LEU A 6 0.37 11.08 35.27
N GLN A 7 1.03 10.92 36.42
CA GLN A 7 2.49 11.07 36.53
C GLN A 7 3.22 10.05 35.64
N VAL A 8 2.78 8.77 35.61
CA VAL A 8 3.41 7.76 34.75
C VAL A 8 3.16 8.00 33.26
N VAL A 9 1.99 8.56 32.89
CA VAL A 9 1.71 8.98 31.50
C VAL A 9 2.64 10.14 31.09
N GLU A 10 2.82 11.13 31.97
CA GLU A 10 3.75 12.25 31.75
C GLU A 10 5.21 11.77 31.65
N ALA A 11 5.64 10.85 32.52
CA ALA A 11 6.99 10.28 32.47
C ALA A 11 7.24 9.57 31.14
N ASN A 12 6.27 8.79 30.65
CA ASN A 12 6.35 8.13 29.35
C ASN A 12 6.46 9.13 28.19
N PHE A 13 5.65 10.20 28.22
CA PHE A 13 5.73 11.28 27.22
C PHE A 13 7.08 11.98 27.23
N ARG A 14 7.63 12.32 28.41
CA ARG A 14 8.96 12.95 28.53
C ARG A 14 10.06 12.02 28.03
N ALA A 15 9.99 10.72 28.34
CA ALA A 15 10.96 9.74 27.92
C ALA A 15 10.98 9.57 26.38
N SER A 16 9.82 9.50 25.75
CA SER A 16 9.73 9.40 24.29
C SER A 16 10.21 10.67 23.58
N ASN A 17 9.91 11.86 24.12
CA ASN A 17 10.43 13.11 23.58
C ASN A 17 11.96 13.23 23.74
N TYR A 18 12.49 12.87 24.91
CA TYR A 18 13.96 12.85 25.14
C TYR A 18 14.65 11.98 24.10
N LEU A 19 14.18 10.73 23.91
CA LEU A 19 14.75 9.82 22.92
C LEU A 19 14.61 10.36 21.50
N SER A 20 13.49 10.98 21.17
CA SER A 20 13.29 11.57 19.83
C SER A 20 14.29 12.70 19.56
N VAL A 21 14.51 13.59 20.52
CA VAL A 21 15.50 14.69 20.39
C VAL A 21 16.93 14.13 20.36
N ALA A 22 17.25 13.16 21.23
CA ALA A 22 18.56 12.52 21.24
C ALA A 22 18.89 11.84 19.90
N GLN A 23 17.94 11.10 19.30
CA GLN A 23 18.10 10.52 17.97
C GLN A 23 18.40 11.57 16.88
N LEU A 24 17.78 12.73 16.96
CA LEU A 24 17.98 13.79 15.97
C LEU A 24 19.36 14.45 16.08
N PHE A 25 19.82 14.73 17.29
CA PHE A 25 20.95 15.64 17.50
C PHE A 25 22.22 15.00 18.01
N LEU A 26 22.17 13.90 18.79
CA LEU A 26 23.34 13.33 19.44
C LEU A 26 24.02 12.24 18.58
N LYS A 27 25.36 12.17 18.66
CA LYS A 27 26.16 11.08 18.06
C LYS A 27 26.03 9.77 18.84
N SER A 28 25.81 9.87 20.15
CA SER A 28 25.71 8.75 21.06
C SER A 28 24.96 9.13 22.34
N ASN A 29 24.70 8.16 23.19
CA ASN A 29 24.19 8.44 24.55
C ASN A 29 25.25 9.05 25.42
N VAL A 30 25.17 10.34 25.70
CA VAL A 30 26.14 11.13 26.44
C VAL A 30 25.53 11.77 27.70
N ASN A 31 26.37 12.21 28.60
CA ASN A 31 25.92 13.01 29.74
C ASN A 31 25.48 14.40 29.25
N VAL A 32 24.18 14.61 29.13
CA VAL A 32 23.60 15.85 28.61
C VAL A 32 23.88 17.08 29.47
N TYR A 33 24.24 16.91 30.76
CA TYR A 33 24.67 18.00 31.67
C TYR A 33 26.05 18.54 31.35
N LYS A 34 26.84 17.83 30.53
CA LYS A 34 28.20 18.20 30.12
C LYS A 34 28.37 18.10 28.61
N LEU A 35 27.32 18.46 27.87
CA LEU A 35 27.26 18.37 26.40
C LEU A 35 28.36 19.21 25.77
N LYS A 36 29.03 18.66 24.76
CA LYS A 36 30.07 19.32 23.97
C LYS A 36 29.67 19.35 22.50
N GLN A 37 30.26 20.27 21.73
CA GLN A 37 30.04 20.32 20.27
C GLN A 37 30.38 18.99 19.58
N THR A 38 31.40 18.27 20.08
CA THR A 38 31.81 16.96 19.53
C THR A 38 30.76 15.86 19.70
N ASP A 39 29.83 16.03 20.62
CA ASP A 39 28.77 15.07 20.93
C ASP A 39 27.57 15.23 19.94
N LEU A 40 27.52 16.36 19.24
CA LEU A 40 26.44 16.65 18.27
C LEU A 40 26.77 16.07 16.91
N LYS A 41 25.72 15.61 16.19
CA LYS A 41 25.81 15.16 14.79
C LYS A 41 26.24 16.35 13.90
N GLU A 42 27.21 16.13 13.03
CA GLU A 42 27.67 17.14 12.07
C GLU A 42 26.59 17.49 11.04
N ARG A 43 25.79 16.46 10.67
CA ARG A 43 24.66 16.60 9.77
C ARG A 43 23.42 16.04 10.45
N VAL A 44 22.46 16.93 10.68
CA VAL A 44 21.19 16.58 11.33
C VAL A 44 20.14 16.27 10.26
N PHE A 45 19.49 15.14 10.43
CA PHE A 45 18.38 14.69 9.57
C PHE A 45 17.16 14.35 10.42
N GLY A 46 15.98 14.44 9.81
CA GLY A 46 14.73 14.05 10.42
C GLY A 46 13.86 15.25 10.80
N HIS A 47 12.79 14.96 11.49
CA HIS A 47 11.69 15.88 11.74
C HIS A 47 11.29 15.85 13.21
N TRP A 48 11.10 17.04 13.79
CA TRP A 48 10.66 17.18 15.18
C TRP A 48 9.18 17.56 15.29
N GLY A 49 8.72 18.47 14.44
CA GLY A 49 7.51 19.25 14.61
C GLY A 49 6.23 18.48 14.97
N CYS A 50 6.04 17.26 14.47
CA CYS A 50 4.90 16.40 14.77
C CYS A 50 5.17 15.38 15.91
N CYS A 51 6.44 15.14 16.25
CA CYS A 51 6.80 14.11 17.23
C CYS A 51 6.15 14.31 18.61
N PRO A 52 6.08 15.53 19.18
CA PRO A 52 5.46 15.72 20.48
C PRO A 52 4.00 15.28 20.56
N GLY A 53 3.18 15.64 19.55
CA GLY A 53 1.78 15.23 19.52
C GLY A 53 1.63 13.72 19.42
N ILE A 54 2.47 13.06 18.61
CA ILE A 54 2.46 11.61 18.48
C ILE A 54 2.92 10.93 19.75
N ASN A 55 4.00 11.38 20.38
CA ASN A 55 4.49 10.86 21.66
C ASN A 55 3.44 11.01 22.77
N TYR A 56 2.70 12.12 22.78
CA TYR A 56 1.62 12.35 23.73
C TYR A 56 0.47 11.36 23.54
N LEU A 57 0.02 11.17 22.28
CA LEU A 57 -0.99 10.16 21.98
C LEU A 57 -0.52 8.75 22.35
N TYR A 58 0.74 8.40 22.05
CA TYR A 58 1.30 7.11 22.43
C TYR A 58 1.32 6.86 23.93
N ALA A 59 1.62 7.88 24.73
CA ALA A 59 1.56 7.76 26.20
C ALA A 59 0.14 7.44 26.69
N HIS A 60 -0.89 8.03 26.08
CA HIS A 60 -2.27 7.71 26.38
C HIS A 60 -2.74 6.38 25.78
N ILE A 61 -2.23 5.98 24.61
CA ILE A 61 -2.44 4.66 24.01
C ILE A 61 -1.89 3.56 24.93
N ASN A 62 -0.69 3.72 25.46
CA ASN A 62 -0.11 2.78 26.43
C ASN A 62 -1.02 2.61 27.65
N ARG A 63 -1.55 3.73 28.20
CA ARG A 63 -2.51 3.69 29.28
C ARG A 63 -3.81 2.97 28.88
N PHE A 64 -4.34 3.23 27.68
CA PHE A 64 -5.53 2.56 27.13
C PHE A 64 -5.31 1.04 27.03
N MET A 65 -4.17 0.62 26.46
CA MET A 65 -3.80 -0.79 26.35
C MET A 65 -3.73 -1.48 27.72
N ARG A 66 -3.15 -0.81 28.71
CA ARG A 66 -3.08 -1.34 30.08
C ARG A 66 -4.47 -1.51 30.71
N LYS A 67 -5.35 -0.52 30.50
CA LYS A 67 -6.71 -0.54 31.05
C LYS A 67 -7.58 -1.62 30.41
N THR A 68 -7.52 -1.76 29.07
CA THR A 68 -8.38 -2.67 28.32
C THR A 68 -7.80 -4.07 28.15
N GLY A 69 -6.49 -4.25 28.31
CA GLY A 69 -5.77 -5.48 27.98
C GLY A 69 -5.66 -5.76 26.47
N ILE A 70 -6.09 -4.83 25.63
CA ILE A 70 -6.12 -4.98 24.16
C ILE A 70 -4.84 -4.44 23.55
N THR A 71 -4.29 -5.16 22.59
CA THR A 71 -3.16 -4.71 21.76
C THR A 71 -3.70 -4.28 20.40
N PRO A 72 -3.79 -2.96 20.10
CA PRO A 72 -4.30 -2.46 18.83
C PRO A 72 -3.25 -2.54 17.72
N ASN A 73 -3.70 -2.53 16.46
CA ASN A 73 -2.86 -2.04 15.38
C ASN A 73 -2.68 -0.53 15.54
N ILE A 74 -1.47 -0.02 15.32
CA ILE A 74 -1.22 1.42 15.31
C ILE A 74 -0.71 1.82 13.93
N ILE A 75 -1.45 2.72 13.26
CA ILE A 75 -1.10 3.23 11.93
C ILE A 75 -0.80 4.72 12.05
N ILE A 76 0.35 5.12 11.54
CA ILE A 76 0.78 6.53 11.54
C ILE A 76 0.91 6.99 10.10
N GLY A 77 0.07 7.95 9.68
CA GLY A 77 0.08 8.50 8.33
C GLY A 77 1.27 9.42 8.05
N THR A 78 1.78 10.08 9.09
CA THR A 78 2.92 10.99 8.96
C THR A 78 4.25 10.23 9.01
N GLY A 79 4.74 9.72 7.88
CA GLY A 79 5.99 8.93 7.81
C GLY A 79 7.22 9.62 8.43
N HIS A 80 7.31 10.94 8.30
CA HIS A 80 8.40 11.72 8.88
C HIS A 80 8.39 11.82 10.42
N SER A 81 7.41 11.21 11.11
CA SER A 81 7.40 11.07 12.57
C SER A 81 8.21 9.87 13.09
N SER A 82 9.06 9.30 12.26
CA SER A 82 9.92 8.15 12.60
C SER A 82 10.62 8.26 13.97
N PRO A 83 11.21 9.41 14.40
CA PRO A 83 11.83 9.51 15.72
C PRO A 83 10.87 9.20 16.87
N ALA A 84 9.61 9.62 16.75
CA ALA A 84 8.59 9.35 17.78
C ALA A 84 8.22 7.87 17.82
N LEU A 85 7.99 7.23 16.67
CA LEU A 85 7.67 5.80 16.61
C LEU A 85 8.83 4.95 17.16
N ILE A 86 10.05 5.20 16.71
CA ILE A 86 11.25 4.48 17.16
C ILE A 86 11.44 4.62 18.68
N SER A 87 11.24 5.82 19.23
CA SER A 87 11.30 6.06 20.69
C SER A 87 10.29 5.19 21.45
N ASN A 88 9.05 5.13 20.98
CA ASN A 88 8.01 4.34 21.63
C ASN A 88 8.25 2.81 21.48
N LEU A 89 8.78 2.37 20.32
CA LEU A 89 9.16 0.97 20.10
C LEU A 89 10.39 0.55 20.94
N TYR A 90 11.29 1.48 21.25
CA TYR A 90 12.34 1.24 22.24
C TYR A 90 11.75 1.11 23.64
N LEU A 91 10.91 2.08 24.06
CA LEU A 91 10.33 2.11 25.40
C LEU A 91 9.45 0.89 25.71
N ASN A 92 8.78 0.30 24.73
CA ASN A 92 7.98 -0.91 24.91
C ASN A 92 8.74 -2.22 24.66
N SER A 93 10.05 -2.16 24.48
CA SER A 93 10.98 -3.27 24.20
C SER A 93 10.81 -3.98 22.84
N SER A 94 9.77 -3.70 22.05
CA SER A 94 9.52 -4.43 20.81
C SER A 94 10.64 -4.25 19.77
N LEU A 95 11.28 -3.08 19.74
CA LEU A 95 12.45 -2.86 18.89
C LEU A 95 13.62 -3.77 19.30
N GLY A 96 13.91 -3.87 20.61
CA GLY A 96 14.99 -4.71 21.15
C GLY A 96 14.67 -6.22 21.06
N GLU A 97 13.40 -6.61 21.11
CA GLU A 97 12.97 -7.99 20.92
C GLU A 97 13.20 -8.44 19.47
N MET A 98 12.88 -7.58 18.49
CA MET A 98 13.10 -7.87 17.08
C MET A 98 14.58 -7.72 16.67
N TYR A 99 15.24 -6.70 17.19
CA TYR A 99 16.62 -6.37 16.89
C TYR A 99 17.45 -6.28 18.19
N PRO A 100 18.14 -7.34 18.62
CA PRO A 100 18.88 -7.41 19.89
C PRO A 100 19.89 -6.27 20.12
N ARG A 101 20.36 -5.64 19.04
CA ARG A 101 21.24 -4.45 19.06
C ARG A 101 20.63 -3.27 19.81
N TYR A 102 19.29 -3.18 19.89
CA TYR A 102 18.54 -2.08 20.52
C TYR A 102 17.85 -2.50 21.84
N LYS A 103 18.34 -3.54 22.51
CA LYS A 103 17.86 -3.92 23.85
C LYS A 103 18.15 -2.82 24.87
N TYR A 104 17.36 -2.79 25.96
CA TYR A 104 17.63 -1.89 27.07
C TYR A 104 19.05 -2.02 27.59
N GLY A 105 19.62 -0.90 27.99
CA GLY A 105 20.99 -0.78 28.51
C GLY A 105 21.77 0.33 27.79
N LEU A 106 22.93 0.67 28.33
CA LEU A 106 23.81 1.73 27.80
C LEU A 106 24.14 1.51 26.33
N GLU A 107 24.50 0.27 25.95
CA GLU A 107 24.83 -0.07 24.57
C GLU A 107 23.62 0.08 23.64
N GLY A 108 22.45 -0.48 24.00
CA GLY A 108 21.26 -0.42 23.18
C GLY A 108 20.75 0.99 23.00
N MET A 109 20.74 1.83 24.02
CA MET A 109 20.39 3.25 23.90
C MET A 109 21.41 4.01 23.05
N ASN A 110 22.69 3.72 23.22
CA ASN A 110 23.74 4.30 22.38
C ASN A 110 23.57 3.95 20.91
N ASN A 111 23.29 2.69 20.61
CA ASN A 111 23.02 2.22 19.25
C ASN A 111 21.76 2.88 18.67
N LEU A 112 20.68 3.00 19.45
CA LEU A 112 19.44 3.68 19.04
C LEU A 112 19.72 5.11 18.54
N ILE A 113 20.50 5.87 19.32
CA ILE A 113 20.83 7.27 19.03
C ILE A 113 21.80 7.38 17.86
N SER A 114 22.85 6.54 17.85
CA SER A 114 23.92 6.64 16.86
C SER A 114 23.49 6.17 15.45
N ASP A 115 22.62 5.16 15.39
CA ASP A 115 22.23 4.51 14.15
C ASP A 115 21.07 5.24 13.43
N PHE A 116 20.35 6.12 14.12
CA PHE A 116 19.24 6.87 13.52
C PHE A 116 19.68 7.65 12.29
N GLY A 117 19.00 7.39 11.17
CA GLY A 117 19.30 7.99 9.87
C GLY A 117 20.52 7.40 9.15
N LYS A 118 21.12 6.31 9.65
CA LYS A 118 22.32 5.68 9.08
C LYS A 118 22.11 4.25 8.57
N ASN A 119 21.04 3.59 8.98
CA ASN A 119 20.74 2.24 8.54
C ASN A 119 19.29 2.11 8.06
N GLU A 120 18.95 0.95 7.48
CA GLU A 120 17.66 0.69 6.87
C GLU A 120 16.52 0.48 7.89
N ILE A 121 16.84 0.18 9.15
CA ILE A 121 15.86 -0.04 10.21
C ILE A 121 15.42 1.31 10.79
N LEU A 122 16.41 2.13 11.23
CA LEU A 122 16.17 3.40 11.91
C LEU A 122 16.27 4.57 10.92
N GLN A 123 15.36 4.62 9.95
CA GLN A 123 15.31 5.66 8.94
C GLN A 123 14.69 6.95 9.47
N THR A 124 14.90 8.05 8.74
CA THR A 124 14.29 9.36 9.03
C THR A 124 12.78 9.41 8.70
N GLU A 125 12.32 8.48 7.87
CA GLU A 125 10.91 8.16 7.64
C GLU A 125 10.58 6.81 8.25
N ILE A 126 9.31 6.56 8.57
CA ILE A 126 8.87 5.27 9.12
C ILE A 126 9.27 4.15 8.15
N SER A 127 10.06 3.20 8.67
CA SER A 127 10.54 2.03 7.92
C SER A 127 9.56 0.86 8.05
N PRO A 128 9.33 0.09 6.96
CA PRO A 128 8.55 -1.15 7.02
C PRO A 128 9.24 -2.25 7.85
N LEU A 129 10.49 -2.05 8.24
CA LEU A 129 11.26 -2.98 9.07
C LEU A 129 11.00 -2.80 10.57
N LEU A 130 10.33 -1.71 10.96
CA LEU A 130 9.97 -1.47 12.37
C LEU A 130 8.83 -2.40 12.81
N PRO A 131 8.87 -2.90 14.07
CA PRO A 131 7.85 -3.79 14.60
C PRO A 131 6.43 -3.23 14.45
N GLY A 132 5.50 -4.02 13.88
CA GLY A 132 4.08 -3.69 13.79
C GLY A 132 3.70 -2.63 12.75
N VAL A 133 4.64 -2.15 11.93
CA VAL A 133 4.35 -1.18 10.87
C VAL A 133 3.55 -1.83 9.75
N ILE A 134 2.39 -1.25 9.46
CA ILE A 134 1.49 -1.64 8.36
C ILE A 134 1.65 -0.69 7.19
N LEU A 135 1.77 0.62 7.45
CA LEU A 135 1.94 1.65 6.43
C LEU A 135 3.25 2.40 6.66
N ALA A 136 4.04 2.58 5.62
CA ALA A 136 5.33 3.28 5.66
C ALA A 136 5.54 4.14 4.41
N GLY A 137 6.35 5.17 4.54
CA GLY A 137 6.72 6.07 3.46
C GLY A 137 6.20 7.48 3.64
N GLY A 138 6.51 8.35 2.68
CA GLY A 138 6.16 9.77 2.68
C GLY A 138 4.88 10.11 1.89
N GLU A 139 4.23 9.11 1.30
CA GLU A 139 2.98 9.28 0.56
C GLU A 139 1.82 9.48 1.56
N LEU A 140 1.29 10.70 1.62
CA LEU A 140 0.25 11.10 2.56
C LEU A 140 -1.17 10.79 2.04
N GLY A 141 -2.13 10.68 2.96
CA GLY A 141 -3.57 10.57 2.66
C GLY A 141 -4.12 9.14 2.70
N ASN A 142 -3.26 8.14 2.85
CA ASN A 142 -3.66 6.73 2.77
C ASN A 142 -3.98 6.09 4.13
N ALA A 143 -3.61 6.73 5.25
CA ALA A 143 -3.68 6.10 6.57
C ALA A 143 -5.10 5.75 7.01
N ILE A 144 -6.08 6.61 6.75
CA ILE A 144 -7.48 6.38 7.16
C ILE A 144 -8.07 5.20 6.38
N SER A 145 -7.96 5.17 5.06
CA SER A 145 -8.47 4.07 4.23
C SER A 145 -7.78 2.74 4.51
N VAL A 146 -6.46 2.73 4.71
CA VAL A 146 -5.73 1.54 5.16
C VAL A 146 -6.29 1.05 6.50
N SER A 147 -6.54 1.96 7.45
CA SER A 147 -7.09 1.61 8.77
C SER A 147 -8.51 1.05 8.68
N MET A 148 -9.36 1.63 7.82
CA MET A 148 -10.69 1.09 7.52
C MET A 148 -10.59 -0.37 7.04
N GLY A 149 -9.67 -0.65 6.11
CA GLY A 149 -9.43 -2.00 5.62
C GLY A 149 -9.01 -2.98 6.72
N THR A 150 -8.23 -2.53 7.72
CA THR A 150 -7.75 -3.42 8.79
C THR A 150 -8.85 -3.92 9.74
N VAL A 151 -9.97 -3.24 9.83
CA VAL A 151 -11.07 -3.61 10.74
C VAL A 151 -12.17 -4.41 10.07
N ILE A 152 -12.31 -4.36 8.74
CA ILE A 152 -13.32 -5.13 8.00
C ILE A 152 -13.15 -6.63 8.27
N ASN A 153 -14.26 -7.34 8.52
CA ASN A 153 -14.35 -8.78 8.82
C ASN A 153 -13.39 -9.23 9.94
N SER A 154 -13.01 -8.32 10.83
CA SER A 154 -12.06 -8.57 11.90
C SER A 154 -12.65 -8.23 13.27
N PRO A 155 -13.74 -8.89 13.69
CA PRO A 155 -14.40 -8.62 14.97
C PRO A 155 -13.39 -8.75 16.12
N LYS A 156 -13.51 -7.90 17.14
CA LYS A 156 -12.58 -7.80 18.28
C LYS A 156 -11.17 -7.32 17.94
N ARG A 157 -10.92 -6.85 16.72
CA ARG A 157 -9.69 -6.12 16.37
C ARG A 157 -9.89 -4.64 16.66
N THR A 158 -8.90 -4.01 17.26
CA THR A 158 -8.85 -2.55 17.40
C THR A 158 -7.74 -2.01 16.51
N THR A 159 -8.02 -0.92 15.79
CA THR A 159 -7.03 -0.15 15.05
C THR A 159 -7.07 1.31 15.51
N LEU A 160 -5.92 1.86 15.84
CA LEU A 160 -5.71 3.24 16.23
C LEU A 160 -4.90 3.94 15.13
N THR A 161 -5.45 4.99 14.55
CA THR A 161 -4.83 5.71 13.43
C THR A 161 -4.44 7.10 13.86
N ILE A 162 -3.17 7.48 13.66
CA ILE A 162 -2.69 8.85 13.92
C ILE A 162 -2.39 9.52 12.58
N VAL A 163 -3.07 10.63 12.32
CA VAL A 163 -2.89 11.44 11.09
C VAL A 163 -2.56 12.88 11.46
N GLY A 164 -1.77 13.54 10.61
CA GLY A 164 -1.49 14.97 10.73
C GLY A 164 -2.59 15.81 10.09
N ASP A 165 -2.79 17.03 10.59
CA ASP A 165 -3.75 17.99 10.00
C ASP A 165 -3.42 18.34 8.54
N GLY A 166 -2.14 18.43 8.18
CA GLY A 166 -1.73 18.63 6.79
C GLY A 166 -2.04 17.44 5.88
N GLU A 167 -2.15 16.22 6.41
CA GLU A 167 -2.50 15.03 5.66
C GLU A 167 -3.96 15.06 5.15
N PHE A 168 -4.84 15.78 5.83
CA PHE A 168 -6.21 15.99 5.36
C PHE A 168 -6.33 16.82 4.08
N GLU A 169 -5.27 17.50 3.66
CA GLU A 169 -5.23 18.18 2.37
C GLU A 169 -4.90 17.20 1.22
N ALA A 170 -4.44 16.00 1.52
CA ALA A 170 -4.31 14.93 0.53
C ALA A 170 -5.69 14.41 0.15
N GLY A 171 -5.96 14.29 -1.16
CA GLY A 171 -7.32 14.10 -1.68
C GLY A 171 -8.10 12.90 -1.15
N THR A 172 -7.41 11.85 -0.70
CA THR A 172 -8.04 10.62 -0.20
C THR A 172 -8.45 10.70 1.28
N SER A 173 -7.81 11.53 2.10
CA SER A 173 -8.06 11.55 3.55
C SER A 173 -9.51 11.85 3.91
N ILE A 174 -10.07 12.95 3.39
CA ILE A 174 -11.45 13.35 3.68
C ILE A 174 -12.44 12.37 3.08
N THR A 175 -12.22 11.94 1.84
CA THR A 175 -13.11 10.98 1.18
C THR A 175 -13.11 9.63 1.91
N SER A 176 -11.99 9.22 2.49
CA SER A 176 -11.91 7.99 3.30
C SER A 176 -12.85 7.99 4.50
N LEU A 177 -13.23 9.16 5.02
CA LEU A 177 -14.18 9.26 6.13
C LEU A 177 -15.57 8.72 5.76
N LEU A 178 -15.96 8.76 4.47
CA LEU A 178 -17.22 8.18 3.99
C LEU A 178 -17.23 6.63 4.08
N CYS A 179 -16.07 6.00 4.20
CA CYS A 179 -15.96 4.55 4.29
C CYS A 179 -16.47 3.99 5.63
N ASN A 180 -16.83 4.82 6.60
CA ASN A 180 -17.54 4.38 7.82
C ASN A 180 -18.86 3.66 7.48
N GLN A 181 -19.45 3.94 6.31
CA GLN A 181 -20.66 3.28 5.81
C GLN A 181 -20.44 1.78 5.48
N PHE A 182 -19.21 1.32 5.38
CA PHE A 182 -18.87 -0.09 5.13
C PHE A 182 -18.58 -0.88 6.40
N ILE A 183 -18.53 -0.22 7.56
CA ILE A 183 -18.06 -0.80 8.82
C ILE A 183 -19.24 -0.93 9.80
N SER A 184 -19.37 -2.13 10.35
CA SER A 184 -20.45 -2.49 11.26
C SER A 184 -19.93 -3.16 12.54
N PRO A 185 -20.43 -2.81 13.73
CA PRO A 185 -20.02 -3.48 14.97
C PRO A 185 -20.37 -4.97 15.03
N ILE A 186 -21.26 -5.45 14.14
CA ILE A 186 -21.65 -6.86 14.08
C ILE A 186 -20.53 -7.73 13.50
N ASN A 187 -19.83 -7.24 12.46
CA ASN A 187 -18.88 -8.03 11.68
C ASN A 187 -17.44 -7.52 11.76
N ASP A 188 -17.27 -6.27 12.17
CA ASP A 188 -16.02 -5.53 11.98
C ASP A 188 -15.39 -5.10 13.31
N GLY A 189 -14.10 -4.83 13.26
CA GLY A 189 -13.34 -4.35 14.40
C GLY A 189 -13.59 -2.87 14.72
N PHE A 190 -13.04 -2.42 15.83
CA PHE A 190 -13.16 -1.07 16.33
C PHE A 190 -12.04 -0.17 15.80
N LEU A 191 -12.40 1.00 15.31
CA LEU A 191 -11.48 2.00 14.77
C LEU A 191 -11.50 3.26 15.60
N VAL A 192 -10.34 3.85 15.85
CA VAL A 192 -10.18 5.21 16.41
C VAL A 192 -9.28 6.03 15.50
N ILE A 193 -9.73 7.20 15.10
CA ILE A 193 -8.92 8.14 14.32
C ILE A 193 -8.44 9.27 15.25
N MET A 194 -7.14 9.55 15.26
CA MET A 194 -6.53 10.60 16.07
C MET A 194 -5.84 11.61 15.17
N ILE A 195 -6.29 12.86 15.25
CA ILE A 195 -5.78 13.96 14.44
C ILE A 195 -4.81 14.79 15.28
N ASN A 196 -3.54 14.75 14.91
CA ASN A 196 -2.52 15.63 15.47
C ASN A 196 -2.62 17.01 14.82
N LEU A 197 -3.47 17.87 15.35
CA LEU A 197 -3.72 19.22 14.86
C LEU A 197 -2.63 20.17 15.35
N ASN A 198 -1.54 20.25 14.59
CA ASN A 198 -0.38 21.08 14.95
C ASN A 198 -0.36 22.47 14.27
N GLY A 199 -1.27 22.73 13.32
CA GLY A 199 -1.49 24.01 12.67
C GLY A 199 -0.60 24.33 11.50
N TYR A 200 0.43 23.52 11.19
CA TYR A 200 1.40 23.84 10.15
C TYR A 200 1.76 22.63 9.30
N LYS A 201 1.91 22.86 8.01
CA LYS A 201 2.61 21.96 7.06
C LYS A 201 4.13 22.20 7.09
N MET A 202 4.80 21.89 6.00
CA MET A 202 6.24 22.07 5.89
C MET A 202 6.66 23.55 5.83
N THR A 203 5.85 24.41 5.20
CA THR A 203 6.16 25.83 4.99
C THR A 203 5.04 26.80 5.35
N SER A 204 3.83 26.30 5.52
CA SER A 204 2.61 27.14 5.72
C SER A 204 1.66 26.54 6.71
N ARG A 205 0.63 27.30 7.07
CA ARG A 205 -0.50 26.82 7.88
C ARG A 205 -1.24 25.69 7.16
N SER A 206 -1.71 24.70 7.91
CA SER A 206 -2.64 23.73 7.35
C SER A 206 -4.02 24.37 7.16
N LEU A 207 -4.71 24.09 6.06
CA LEU A 207 -6.03 24.64 5.76
C LEU A 207 -7.06 24.14 6.78
N ILE A 208 -6.93 22.90 7.23
CA ILE A 208 -7.78 22.32 8.27
C ILE A 208 -7.68 23.11 9.59
N SER A 209 -6.48 23.56 9.96
CA SER A 209 -6.27 24.36 11.18
C SER A 209 -6.94 25.73 11.14
N LEU A 210 -7.28 26.22 9.95
CA LEU A 210 -7.99 27.48 9.72
C LEU A 210 -9.52 27.29 9.72
N ASN A 211 -10.00 26.06 9.61
CA ASN A 211 -11.43 25.76 9.59
C ASN A 211 -11.99 25.67 11.01
N ARG A 212 -12.70 26.71 11.45
CA ARG A 212 -13.31 26.77 12.79
C ARG A 212 -14.41 25.74 13.03
N ASN A 213 -15.00 25.18 11.96
CA ASN A 213 -16.09 24.22 12.02
C ASN A 213 -15.61 22.78 11.73
N PHE A 214 -14.31 22.52 11.81
CA PHE A 214 -13.75 21.20 11.41
C PHE A 214 -14.31 20.04 12.26
N SER A 215 -14.47 20.21 13.58
CA SER A 215 -15.08 19.16 14.42
C SER A 215 -16.52 18.86 14.01
N ARG A 216 -17.31 19.91 13.73
CA ARG A 216 -18.69 19.74 13.27
C ARG A 216 -18.77 19.02 11.93
N LEU A 217 -17.87 19.32 10.99
CA LEU A 217 -17.79 18.58 9.71
C LEU A 217 -17.59 17.08 9.94
N LEU A 218 -16.75 16.71 10.89
CA LEU A 218 -16.52 15.29 11.23
C LEU A 218 -17.76 14.66 11.91
N GLU A 219 -18.46 15.41 12.74
CA GLU A 219 -19.74 14.99 13.36
C GLU A 219 -20.82 14.78 12.29
N ASP A 220 -20.91 15.67 11.29
CA ASP A 220 -21.83 15.59 10.16
C ASP A 220 -21.51 14.37 9.24
N PHE A 221 -20.25 13.91 9.18
CA PHE A 221 -19.88 12.63 8.57
C PHE A 221 -20.25 11.39 9.41
N GLY A 222 -20.84 11.57 10.60
CA GLY A 222 -21.33 10.49 11.45
C GLY A 222 -20.32 9.97 12.48
N TYR A 223 -19.25 10.72 12.78
CA TYR A 223 -18.26 10.36 13.81
C TYR A 223 -18.63 10.92 15.19
N GLU A 224 -18.09 10.33 16.25
CA GLU A 224 -18.11 10.89 17.59
C GLU A 224 -16.80 11.64 17.85
N VAL A 225 -16.86 12.97 17.99
CA VAL A 225 -15.67 13.82 17.97
C VAL A 225 -15.34 14.34 19.36
N PHE A 226 -14.09 14.09 19.79
CA PHE A 226 -13.51 14.58 21.02
C PHE A 226 -12.38 15.55 20.70
N THR A 227 -12.32 16.69 21.40
CA THR A 227 -11.22 17.66 21.26
C THR A 227 -10.49 17.82 22.58
N THR A 228 -9.16 17.79 22.56
CA THR A 228 -8.30 18.03 23.73
C THR A 228 -7.03 18.77 23.33
N SER A 229 -6.20 19.12 24.30
CA SER A 229 -4.91 19.80 24.10
C SER A 229 -3.78 19.03 24.75
N ILE A 230 -2.55 19.11 24.16
CA ILE A 230 -1.38 18.34 24.57
C ILE A 230 -0.98 18.47 26.06
N ASN A 231 -1.38 19.53 26.74
CA ASN A 231 -1.11 19.70 28.18
C ASN A 231 -2.24 19.23 29.10
N ASN A 232 -3.36 18.79 28.55
CA ASN A 232 -4.51 18.41 29.34
C ASN A 232 -4.58 16.89 29.54
N TYR A 233 -3.66 16.36 30.34
CA TYR A 233 -3.55 14.92 30.61
C TYR A 233 -4.84 14.33 31.20
N GLU A 234 -5.53 15.07 32.10
CA GLU A 234 -6.74 14.58 32.73
C GLU A 234 -7.90 14.44 31.74
N GLU A 235 -8.19 15.50 30.96
CA GLU A 235 -9.21 15.46 29.93
C GLU A 235 -8.93 14.39 28.88
N THR A 236 -7.68 14.30 28.39
CA THR A 236 -7.28 13.28 27.43
C THR A 236 -7.49 11.87 28.00
N ALA A 237 -7.12 11.64 29.24
CA ALA A 237 -7.35 10.35 29.89
C ALA A 237 -8.84 10.03 30.07
N LEU A 238 -9.70 11.03 30.33
CA LEU A 238 -11.17 10.84 30.37
C LEU A 238 -11.72 10.49 28.97
N ILE A 239 -11.21 11.12 27.92
CA ILE A 239 -11.56 10.77 26.52
C ILE A 239 -11.19 9.32 26.23
N PHE A 240 -9.99 8.88 26.57
CA PHE A 240 -9.59 7.49 26.37
C PHE A 240 -10.39 6.49 27.23
N ASN A 241 -10.94 6.91 28.37
CA ASN A 241 -11.89 6.08 29.11
C ASN A 241 -13.20 5.91 28.33
N LYS A 242 -13.77 7.00 27.79
CA LYS A 242 -14.97 6.92 26.93
C LYS A 242 -14.74 6.06 25.69
N ILE A 243 -13.54 6.14 25.09
CA ILE A 243 -13.16 5.28 23.94
C ILE A 243 -13.14 3.82 24.37
N ALA A 244 -12.66 3.48 25.57
CA ALA A 244 -12.71 2.12 26.08
C ALA A 244 -14.15 1.63 26.27
N ASP A 245 -15.04 2.47 26.77
CA ASP A 245 -16.45 2.16 26.93
C ASP A 245 -17.16 1.99 25.57
N LEU A 246 -16.83 2.82 24.56
CA LEU A 246 -17.32 2.68 23.18
C LEU A 246 -16.79 1.39 22.51
N GLN A 247 -15.54 1.02 22.78
CA GLN A 247 -14.97 -0.22 22.27
C GLN A 247 -15.70 -1.46 22.84
N GLU A 248 -16.02 -1.45 24.13
CA GLU A 248 -16.77 -2.54 24.74
C GLU A 248 -18.16 -2.65 24.11
N GLN A 249 -18.89 -1.53 23.99
CA GLN A 249 -20.19 -1.48 23.31
C GLN A 249 -20.11 -1.97 21.87
N TRP A 250 -19.05 -1.58 21.13
CA TRP A 250 -18.83 -2.06 19.76
C TRP A 250 -18.67 -3.57 19.71
N TYR A 251 -17.91 -4.15 20.64
CA TYR A 251 -17.67 -5.59 20.68
C TYR A 251 -18.90 -6.40 21.16
N GLU A 252 -19.86 -5.75 21.79
CA GLU A 252 -21.18 -6.29 22.09
C GLU A 252 -22.15 -6.21 20.89
N GLY A 253 -21.74 -5.60 19.79
CA GLY A 253 -22.57 -5.42 18.61
C GLY A 253 -23.50 -4.21 18.66
N ASN A 254 -23.32 -3.31 19.65
CA ASN A 254 -24.13 -2.12 19.79
C ASN A 254 -23.73 -1.09 18.71
N ASN A 255 -24.74 -0.44 18.11
CA ASN A 255 -24.52 0.57 17.09
C ASN A 255 -24.04 1.89 17.72
N CYS A 256 -22.72 2.09 17.81
CA CYS A 256 -22.09 3.32 18.24
C CYS A 256 -21.25 3.93 17.10
N LYS A 257 -20.98 5.23 17.21
CA LYS A 257 -20.19 5.95 16.22
C LYS A 257 -18.70 5.66 16.38
N ILE A 258 -17.97 5.68 15.28
CA ILE A 258 -16.50 5.60 15.29
C ILE A 258 -15.95 6.89 15.92
N PRO A 259 -15.08 6.81 16.96
CA PRO A 259 -14.55 8.01 17.62
C PRO A 259 -13.39 8.63 16.84
N ILE A 260 -13.38 9.99 16.84
CA ILE A 260 -12.26 10.81 16.39
C ILE A 260 -11.76 11.66 17.56
N ILE A 261 -10.44 11.65 17.80
CA ILE A 261 -9.79 12.58 18.74
C ILE A 261 -9.09 13.67 17.93
N ILE A 262 -9.39 14.94 18.19
CA ILE A 262 -8.62 16.08 17.73
C ILE A 262 -7.70 16.53 18.85
N LEU A 263 -6.40 16.25 18.73
CA LEU A 263 -5.38 16.74 19.65
C LEU A 263 -4.82 18.06 19.15
N LYS A 264 -5.10 19.16 19.86
CA LYS A 264 -4.45 20.46 19.63
C LYS A 264 -3.03 20.42 20.20
N SER A 265 -2.04 20.34 19.33
CA SER A 265 -0.62 20.21 19.68
C SER A 265 0.18 21.22 18.85
N PRO A 266 0.56 22.38 19.42
CA PRO A 266 1.38 23.34 18.69
C PRO A 266 2.62 22.68 18.07
N LYS A 267 2.90 22.94 16.80
CA LYS A 267 3.98 22.30 16.08
C LYS A 267 5.33 22.52 16.78
N GLY A 268 6.07 21.44 17.04
CA GLY A 268 7.34 21.52 17.76
C GLY A 268 7.19 21.80 19.26
N PHE A 269 6.02 21.53 19.84
CA PHE A 269 5.76 21.63 21.28
C PHE A 269 6.91 21.02 22.11
N SER A 270 7.20 21.58 23.29
CA SER A 270 8.33 21.23 24.18
C SER A 270 9.74 21.41 23.60
N GLY A 271 9.86 21.93 22.38
CA GLY A 271 11.11 22.42 21.84
C GLY A 271 11.42 23.87 22.28
N PRO A 272 12.60 24.40 21.93
CA PRO A 272 12.94 25.80 22.17
C PRO A 272 11.90 26.75 21.54
N GLU A 273 11.58 27.85 22.22
CA GLU A 273 10.67 28.87 21.67
C GLU A 273 11.28 29.54 20.44
N THR A 274 12.58 29.85 20.54
CA THR A 274 13.33 30.50 19.46
C THR A 274 14.68 29.84 19.27
N ILE A 275 15.17 29.85 18.02
CA ILE A 275 16.53 29.45 17.65
C ILE A 275 17.11 30.52 16.69
N GLY A 276 18.25 31.10 17.02
CA GLY A 276 18.86 32.17 16.23
C GLY A 276 17.96 33.40 16.04
N GLY A 277 17.11 33.69 17.05
CA GLY A 277 16.14 34.82 17.00
C GLY A 277 14.87 34.53 16.21
N LEU A 278 14.71 33.35 15.61
CA LEU A 278 13.53 32.94 14.86
C LEU A 278 12.63 32.05 15.71
N ALA A 279 11.30 32.24 15.61
CA ALA A 279 10.32 31.38 16.29
C ALA A 279 10.48 29.94 15.79
N PHE A 280 10.78 28.99 16.71
CA PHE A 280 10.90 27.57 16.41
C PHE A 280 9.66 26.80 16.84
N ALA A 281 9.35 26.75 18.15
CA ALA A 281 8.10 26.18 18.59
C ALA A 281 6.90 26.96 18.03
N ASN A 282 5.79 26.25 17.77
CA ASN A 282 4.58 26.80 17.16
C ASN A 282 4.83 27.53 15.81
N SER A 283 5.76 27.00 15.03
CA SER A 283 6.08 27.51 13.70
C SER A 283 6.39 26.39 12.72
N HIS A 284 6.40 26.72 11.43
CA HIS A 284 6.81 25.81 10.37
C HIS A 284 8.29 25.42 10.48
N LEU A 285 9.15 26.24 11.11
CA LEU A 285 10.59 26.01 11.25
C LEU A 285 10.91 24.77 12.08
N SER A 286 10.03 24.36 13.00
CA SER A 286 10.19 23.10 13.75
C SER A 286 9.93 21.83 12.91
N HIS A 287 9.47 21.95 11.66
CA HIS A 287 9.20 20.81 10.81
C HIS A 287 10.46 19.97 10.56
N LYS A 288 11.51 20.57 10.01
CA LYS A 288 12.79 19.91 9.73
C LYS A 288 13.89 20.48 10.63
N VAL A 289 14.52 19.61 11.39
CA VAL A 289 15.68 20.00 12.23
C VAL A 289 16.90 20.38 11.39
N SER A 290 16.98 19.96 10.12
CA SER A 290 18.05 20.36 9.19
C SER A 290 18.02 21.85 8.81
N THR A 291 16.92 22.56 9.05
CA THR A 291 16.85 24.02 8.91
C THR A 291 17.68 24.74 9.99
N LEU A 292 18.10 24.02 11.03
CA LEU A 292 18.98 24.49 12.10
C LEU A 292 20.48 24.37 11.76
N LYS A 293 20.86 24.16 10.50
CA LYS A 293 22.25 23.95 10.08
C LYS A 293 23.19 25.08 10.54
N GLU A 294 22.77 26.32 10.39
CA GLU A 294 23.61 27.47 10.77
C GLU A 294 23.72 27.69 12.29
N PRO A 295 22.61 27.59 13.06
CA PRO A 295 22.71 27.61 14.52
C PRO A 295 23.52 26.45 15.10
N MET A 296 23.52 25.26 14.45
CA MET A 296 24.27 24.08 14.90
C MET A 296 25.79 24.22 14.81
N ILE A 297 26.29 25.19 14.08
CA ILE A 297 27.73 25.48 13.97
C ILE A 297 28.17 26.51 15.02
N SER A 298 27.21 27.22 15.65
CA SER A 298 27.49 28.22 16.68
C SER A 298 27.67 27.59 18.08
N SER A 299 28.39 28.24 18.96
CA SER A 299 28.50 27.88 20.38
C SER A 299 27.14 27.77 21.08
N ASP A 300 26.20 28.56 20.65
CA ASP A 300 24.84 28.64 21.24
C ASP A 300 24.00 27.37 20.94
N ALA A 301 24.29 26.63 19.88
CA ALA A 301 23.60 25.39 19.54
C ALA A 301 23.75 24.32 20.60
N VAL A 302 24.96 24.19 21.17
CA VAL A 302 25.19 23.23 22.26
C VAL A 302 24.35 23.58 23.49
N GLU A 303 24.31 24.85 23.86
CA GLU A 303 23.54 25.32 25.02
C GLU A 303 22.03 25.14 24.79
N ILE A 304 21.53 25.45 23.62
CA ILE A 304 20.11 25.27 23.27
C ILE A 304 19.71 23.80 23.35
N ILE A 305 20.46 22.90 22.72
CA ILE A 305 20.17 21.46 22.73
C ILE A 305 20.34 20.87 24.14
N GLN A 306 21.36 21.32 24.88
CA GLN A 306 21.56 20.91 26.26
C GLN A 306 20.36 21.28 27.14
N LYS A 307 19.91 22.55 27.10
CA LYS A 307 18.73 23.03 27.85
C LYS A 307 17.48 22.25 27.45
N TRP A 308 17.34 21.99 26.17
CA TRP A 308 16.19 21.24 25.63
C TRP A 308 16.16 19.80 26.17
N LEU A 309 17.27 19.06 26.10
CA LEU A 309 17.38 17.69 26.63
C LEU A 309 17.19 17.63 28.15
N ILE A 310 17.77 18.58 28.87
CA ILE A 310 17.65 18.67 30.34
C ILE A 310 16.20 18.98 30.77
N SER A 311 15.43 19.71 29.96
CA SER A 311 14.05 20.04 30.30
C SER A 311 13.17 18.79 30.48
N TYR A 312 13.55 17.66 29.88
CA TYR A 312 12.86 16.38 30.05
C TYR A 312 13.25 15.65 31.34
N ARG A 313 14.27 16.11 32.09
CA ARG A 313 14.79 15.50 33.31
C ARG A 313 15.21 14.03 33.12
N PRO A 314 16.13 13.73 32.17
CA PRO A 314 16.45 12.36 31.76
C PRO A 314 16.95 11.47 32.91
N GLU A 315 17.54 12.03 33.95
CA GLU A 315 17.99 11.33 35.15
C GLU A 315 16.81 10.68 35.93
N THR A 316 15.59 11.17 35.76
CA THR A 316 14.38 10.56 36.33
C THR A 316 13.78 9.50 35.46
N LEU A 317 14.19 9.43 34.19
CA LEU A 317 13.56 8.60 33.14
C LEU A 317 14.38 7.35 32.82
N PHE A 318 15.70 7.44 32.92
CA PHE A 318 16.61 6.35 32.56
C PHE A 318 17.73 6.18 33.57
N VAL A 319 18.08 4.91 33.84
CA VAL A 319 19.29 4.52 34.58
C VAL A 319 20.06 3.56 33.67
N ASP A 320 21.29 3.93 33.33
CA ASP A 320 22.16 3.14 32.44
C ASP A 320 21.48 2.69 31.15
N GLY A 321 20.68 3.56 30.54
CA GLY A 321 19.96 3.28 29.31
C GLY A 321 18.71 2.39 29.49
N VAL A 322 18.37 2.02 30.71
CA VAL A 322 17.14 1.28 31.05
C VAL A 322 16.08 2.27 31.49
N PRO A 323 14.85 2.23 30.95
CA PRO A 323 13.73 3.07 31.43
C PRO A 323 13.47 2.78 32.93
N THR A 324 13.23 3.85 33.71
CA THR A 324 12.89 3.72 35.14
C THR A 324 11.51 3.09 35.32
N LYS A 325 11.23 2.63 36.53
CA LYS A 325 9.94 2.06 36.89
C LYS A 325 8.79 3.03 36.59
N GLU A 326 8.98 4.32 36.84
CA GLU A 326 7.95 5.35 36.55
C GLU A 326 7.57 5.39 35.07
N VAL A 327 8.52 5.24 34.16
CA VAL A 327 8.28 5.13 32.72
C VAL A 327 7.64 3.79 32.37
N LEU A 328 8.18 2.69 32.90
CA LEU A 328 7.71 1.31 32.60
C LEU A 328 6.29 1.04 33.13
N ASP A 329 5.88 1.66 34.22
CA ASP A 329 4.54 1.52 34.79
C ASP A 329 3.41 1.99 33.83
N ASN A 330 3.74 2.79 32.80
CA ASN A 330 2.82 3.16 31.73
C ASN A 330 2.95 2.30 30.48
N ILE A 331 4.01 1.52 30.35
CA ILE A 331 4.27 0.76 29.10
C ILE A 331 3.42 -0.50 29.04
N SER A 332 2.82 -0.72 27.88
CA SER A 332 2.19 -1.99 27.51
C SER A 332 2.99 -2.65 26.40
N LYS A 333 3.30 -3.94 26.57
CA LYS A 333 4.01 -4.70 25.53
C LYS A 333 3.12 -4.92 24.34
N PHE A 334 3.59 -4.58 23.15
CA PHE A 334 2.94 -4.96 21.91
C PHE A 334 3.11 -6.48 21.71
N LYS A 335 2.02 -7.22 21.68
CA LYS A 335 2.04 -8.56 21.13
C LYS A 335 1.89 -8.40 19.62
N THR A 336 2.93 -8.69 18.84
CA THR A 336 2.77 -8.86 17.40
C THR A 336 1.71 -9.91 17.18
N VAL A 337 0.55 -9.50 16.67
CA VAL A 337 -0.51 -10.44 16.31
C VAL A 337 0.04 -11.24 15.13
N GLY A 338 0.40 -12.49 15.38
CA GLY A 338 0.86 -13.39 14.35
C GLY A 338 -0.22 -13.49 13.27
N LYS A 339 0.15 -13.22 12.04
CA LYS A 339 -0.75 -13.34 10.88
C LYS A 339 -1.05 -14.83 10.72
N GLN A 340 -2.21 -15.31 11.22
CA GLN A 340 -2.70 -16.64 10.89
C GLN A 340 -3.17 -16.64 9.44
N GLN A 341 -2.54 -17.45 8.62
CA GLN A 341 -2.92 -17.65 7.23
C GLN A 341 -3.70 -18.95 7.11
N ASN A 342 -4.92 -18.84 6.65
CA ASN A 342 -5.65 -20.00 6.15
C ASN A 342 -5.32 -20.18 4.67
N VAL A 343 -4.36 -21.04 4.36
CA VAL A 343 -4.16 -21.52 2.98
C VAL A 343 -5.21 -22.59 2.73
N LYS A 344 -6.25 -22.24 1.99
CA LYS A 344 -7.19 -23.26 1.53
C LYS A 344 -6.56 -24.08 0.39
N PRO A 345 -6.74 -25.42 0.39
CA PRO A 345 -6.40 -26.22 -0.77
C PRO A 345 -7.32 -25.82 -1.92
N ILE A 346 -6.73 -25.48 -3.06
CA ILE A 346 -7.47 -25.17 -4.28
C ILE A 346 -8.14 -26.45 -4.74
N GLY A 347 -9.49 -26.44 -4.76
CA GLY A 347 -10.30 -27.53 -5.28
C GLY A 347 -10.01 -27.77 -6.77
N ASN A 348 -10.29 -28.98 -7.25
CA ASN A 348 -10.25 -29.25 -8.69
C ASN A 348 -11.37 -28.46 -9.36
N VAL A 349 -11.01 -27.33 -9.96
CA VAL A 349 -11.94 -26.49 -10.72
C VAL A 349 -12.41 -27.25 -11.96
N ASN A 350 -13.70 -27.48 -12.07
CA ASN A 350 -14.29 -28.01 -13.28
C ASN A 350 -14.49 -26.85 -14.27
N PHE A 351 -13.70 -26.84 -15.32
CA PHE A 351 -13.69 -25.82 -16.36
C PHE A 351 -14.66 -26.11 -17.53
N ASN A 352 -15.52 -27.12 -17.42
CA ASN A 352 -16.49 -27.40 -18.44
C ASN A 352 -17.57 -26.29 -18.43
N ASN A 353 -17.83 -25.69 -19.57
CA ASN A 353 -18.81 -24.61 -19.77
C ASN A 353 -18.47 -23.25 -19.17
N LEU A 354 -17.18 -22.88 -19.08
CA LEU A 354 -16.80 -21.52 -18.69
C LEU A 354 -17.23 -20.49 -19.75
N PRO A 355 -17.64 -19.29 -19.32
CA PRO A 355 -17.81 -18.15 -20.24
C PRO A 355 -16.54 -17.87 -21.03
N GLN A 356 -16.69 -17.40 -22.27
CA GLN A 356 -15.55 -16.95 -23.08
C GLN A 356 -15.00 -15.59 -22.63
N ASN A 357 -15.79 -14.86 -21.86
CA ASN A 357 -15.36 -13.62 -21.20
C ASN A 357 -14.56 -13.97 -19.94
N SER A 358 -13.31 -13.54 -19.89
CA SER A 358 -12.40 -13.85 -18.78
C SER A 358 -12.89 -13.29 -17.44
N MET A 359 -13.55 -12.13 -17.40
CA MET A 359 -14.08 -11.56 -16.16
C MET A 359 -15.30 -12.31 -15.63
N GLU A 360 -16.22 -12.74 -16.52
CA GLU A 360 -17.36 -13.58 -16.12
C GLU A 360 -16.88 -14.94 -15.60
N ALA A 361 -15.87 -15.53 -16.24
CA ALA A 361 -15.26 -16.77 -15.80
C ALA A 361 -14.59 -16.64 -14.43
N LEU A 362 -13.91 -15.52 -14.15
CA LEU A 362 -13.36 -15.21 -12.83
C LEU A 362 -14.46 -14.97 -11.80
N SER A 363 -15.57 -14.31 -12.16
CA SER A 363 -16.73 -14.13 -11.28
C SER A 363 -17.27 -15.48 -10.79
N GLU A 364 -17.44 -16.44 -11.70
CA GLU A 364 -17.85 -17.82 -11.34
C GLU A 364 -16.78 -18.51 -10.45
N TYR A 365 -15.51 -18.30 -10.74
CA TYR A 365 -14.43 -18.83 -9.93
C TYR A 365 -14.49 -18.25 -8.50
N PHE A 366 -14.65 -16.93 -8.35
CA PHE A 366 -14.75 -16.29 -7.03
C PHE A 366 -15.94 -16.81 -6.22
N ILE A 367 -17.09 -17.04 -6.85
CA ILE A 367 -18.28 -17.60 -6.18
C ILE A 367 -17.98 -18.98 -5.61
N LYS A 368 -17.32 -19.84 -6.39
CA LYS A 368 -17.17 -21.27 -6.07
C LYS A 368 -15.97 -21.59 -5.17
N PHE A 369 -14.89 -20.82 -5.29
CA PHE A 369 -13.58 -21.22 -4.76
C PHE A 369 -12.95 -20.23 -3.76
N THR A 370 -13.49 -19.02 -3.61
CA THR A 370 -13.02 -18.11 -2.57
C THR A 370 -13.82 -18.29 -1.27
N ASP A 371 -13.19 -17.93 -0.14
CA ASP A 371 -13.85 -18.04 1.17
C ASP A 371 -14.83 -16.88 1.41
N ASP A 372 -15.58 -16.96 2.51
CA ASP A 372 -16.58 -15.97 2.92
C ASP A 372 -15.97 -14.60 3.27
N LYS A 373 -14.66 -14.54 3.47
CA LYS A 373 -13.93 -13.31 3.75
C LYS A 373 -13.21 -12.71 2.53
N PHE A 374 -13.23 -13.39 1.39
CA PHE A 374 -12.67 -12.82 0.17
C PHE A 374 -13.50 -11.61 -0.30
N LEU A 375 -12.87 -10.45 -0.41
CA LEU A 375 -13.52 -9.20 -0.81
C LEU A 375 -13.06 -8.70 -2.17
N ILE A 376 -14.01 -8.12 -2.91
CA ILE A 376 -13.72 -7.35 -4.12
C ILE A 376 -13.85 -5.86 -3.78
N PHE A 377 -12.81 -5.09 -4.12
CA PHE A 377 -12.80 -3.63 -4.05
C PHE A 377 -12.85 -3.07 -5.46
N SER A 378 -13.82 -2.19 -5.74
CA SER A 378 -14.04 -1.66 -7.09
C SER A 378 -14.54 -0.21 -7.04
N PRO A 379 -14.10 0.69 -7.95
CA PRO A 379 -14.58 2.06 -7.99
C PRO A 379 -15.86 2.20 -8.84
N ASP A 380 -16.99 1.64 -8.35
CA ASP A 380 -18.32 1.66 -9.05
C ASP A 380 -18.32 0.98 -10.43
N GLU A 381 -17.51 -0.08 -10.57
CA GLU A 381 -17.32 -0.75 -11.86
C GLU A 381 -17.68 -2.24 -11.84
N SER A 382 -18.17 -2.79 -10.72
CA SER A 382 -18.35 -4.24 -10.52
C SER A 382 -19.29 -4.85 -11.57
N ILE A 383 -20.46 -4.26 -11.81
CA ILE A 383 -21.44 -4.79 -12.75
C ILE A 383 -20.89 -4.75 -14.18
N SER A 384 -20.30 -3.63 -14.58
CA SER A 384 -19.74 -3.46 -15.93
C SER A 384 -18.48 -4.32 -16.16
N ASN A 385 -17.86 -4.80 -15.09
CA ASN A 385 -16.74 -5.74 -15.13
C ASN A 385 -17.16 -7.23 -15.12
N GLY A 386 -18.45 -7.53 -15.36
CA GLY A 386 -18.93 -8.91 -15.44
C GLY A 386 -19.08 -9.61 -14.09
N LEU A 387 -19.15 -8.86 -12.98
CA LEU A 387 -19.30 -9.40 -11.64
C LEU A 387 -20.77 -9.49 -11.18
N THR A 388 -21.73 -9.35 -12.08
CA THR A 388 -23.18 -9.36 -11.75
C THR A 388 -23.56 -10.59 -10.91
N SER A 389 -23.11 -11.78 -11.30
CA SER A 389 -23.39 -13.01 -10.55
C SER A 389 -22.82 -12.98 -9.13
N PHE A 390 -21.61 -12.47 -8.95
CA PHE A 390 -20.99 -12.34 -7.64
C PHE A 390 -21.71 -11.31 -6.75
N VAL A 391 -22.11 -10.16 -7.31
CA VAL A 391 -22.89 -9.13 -6.61
C VAL A 391 -24.26 -9.67 -6.19
N ASN A 392 -24.94 -10.39 -7.06
CA ASN A 392 -26.26 -10.99 -6.74
C ASN A 392 -26.16 -12.02 -5.62
N GLU A 393 -25.10 -12.83 -5.59
CA GLU A 393 -24.88 -13.86 -4.57
C GLU A 393 -24.50 -13.25 -3.22
N PHE A 394 -23.52 -12.38 -3.20
CA PHE A 394 -22.88 -11.91 -1.97
C PHE A 394 -23.25 -10.49 -1.55
N GLY A 395 -23.73 -9.68 -2.47
CA GLY A 395 -24.15 -8.29 -2.22
C GLY A 395 -23.00 -7.28 -2.13
N MET A 396 -23.37 -6.03 -2.35
CA MET A 396 -22.56 -4.86 -2.03
C MET A 396 -22.60 -4.61 -0.51
N ARG A 397 -21.48 -4.14 0.04
CA ARG A 397 -21.33 -3.94 1.48
C ARG A 397 -21.77 -2.55 1.90
N TYR A 398 -22.80 -2.49 2.75
CA TYR A 398 -23.23 -1.27 3.42
C TYR A 398 -23.75 -1.54 4.82
N ASN A 399 -23.43 -0.69 5.79
CA ASN A 399 -23.90 -0.81 7.17
C ASN A 399 -25.37 -0.40 7.34
N ALA A 400 -25.93 0.39 6.43
CA ALA A 400 -27.32 0.83 6.42
C ALA A 400 -28.16 0.02 5.44
N GLU A 401 -29.48 -0.03 5.71
CA GLU A 401 -30.46 -0.48 4.70
C GLU A 401 -30.62 0.64 3.69
N ILE A 402 -30.37 0.34 2.43
CA ILE A 402 -30.54 1.27 1.32
C ILE A 402 -31.37 0.63 0.22
N GLU A 403 -32.24 1.39 -0.40
CA GLU A 403 -32.90 0.99 -1.63
C GLU A 403 -31.88 1.01 -2.77
N SER A 404 -31.71 -0.12 -3.43
CA SER A 404 -30.78 -0.28 -4.56
C SER A 404 -31.33 -1.26 -5.55
N SER A 405 -30.99 -1.06 -6.82
CA SER A 405 -31.29 -2.02 -7.91
C SER A 405 -30.40 -3.27 -7.86
N VAL A 406 -29.37 -3.26 -7.01
CA VAL A 406 -28.45 -4.39 -6.78
C VAL A 406 -28.60 -4.91 -5.36
N THR A 407 -28.17 -6.15 -5.14
CA THR A 407 -28.18 -6.77 -3.80
C THR A 407 -27.23 -6.04 -2.85
N VAL A 408 -27.75 -5.59 -1.71
CA VAL A 408 -26.99 -4.92 -0.65
C VAL A 408 -27.08 -5.73 0.63
N LYS A 409 -25.95 -5.92 1.32
CA LYS A 409 -25.87 -6.66 2.59
C LYS A 409 -24.86 -6.00 3.52
N ARG A 410 -25.09 -6.05 4.84
CA ARG A 410 -24.13 -5.52 5.84
C ARG A 410 -22.77 -6.24 5.79
N ASN A 411 -22.79 -7.52 5.51
CA ASN A 411 -21.60 -8.35 5.30
C ASN A 411 -21.34 -8.64 3.82
N GLY A 412 -21.80 -7.77 2.92
CA GLY A 412 -21.57 -7.90 1.49
C GLY A 412 -20.08 -8.04 1.18
N ARG A 413 -19.79 -8.76 0.08
CA ARG A 413 -18.40 -9.07 -0.30
C ARG A 413 -17.84 -8.14 -1.38
N VAL A 414 -18.60 -7.14 -1.80
CA VAL A 414 -18.16 -6.09 -2.72
C VAL A 414 -18.16 -4.75 -2.00
N VAL A 415 -17.01 -4.09 -1.94
CA VAL A 415 -16.81 -2.76 -1.39
C VAL A 415 -16.63 -1.80 -2.57
N GLU A 416 -17.60 -0.93 -2.78
CA GLU A 416 -17.57 0.06 -3.86
C GLU A 416 -17.54 1.48 -3.33
N ILE A 417 -16.52 2.23 -3.76
CA ILE A 417 -16.43 3.68 -3.60
C ILE A 417 -15.75 4.25 -4.85
N LEU A 418 -16.33 5.27 -5.47
CA LEU A 418 -15.84 5.88 -6.69
C LEU A 418 -14.51 6.63 -6.44
N ASN A 419 -13.50 5.86 -6.05
CA ASN A 419 -12.13 6.32 -5.80
C ASN A 419 -11.17 5.11 -5.80
N GLU A 420 -10.38 4.96 -6.84
CA GLU A 420 -9.44 3.86 -7.05
C GLU A 420 -8.41 3.76 -5.92
N VAL A 421 -7.91 4.92 -5.45
CA VAL A 421 -6.88 4.93 -4.40
C VAL A 421 -7.44 4.45 -3.07
N ILE A 422 -8.68 4.82 -2.72
CA ILE A 422 -9.32 4.32 -1.49
C ILE A 422 -9.58 2.81 -1.60
N CYS A 423 -10.07 2.32 -2.73
CA CYS A 423 -10.29 0.90 -2.96
C CYS A 423 -9.01 0.07 -2.73
N ILE A 424 -7.91 0.44 -3.38
CA ILE A 424 -6.65 -0.31 -3.26
C ILE A 424 -6.01 -0.17 -1.87
N THR A 425 -6.14 0.97 -1.20
CA THR A 425 -5.58 1.19 0.14
C THR A 425 -6.39 0.46 1.21
N MET A 426 -7.72 0.39 1.09
CA MET A 426 -8.55 -0.46 1.95
C MET A 426 -8.21 -1.93 1.76
N LEU A 427 -8.10 -2.41 0.52
CA LEU A 427 -7.63 -3.78 0.24
C LEU A 427 -6.26 -4.03 0.91
N TYR A 428 -5.31 -3.11 0.76
CA TYR A 428 -3.99 -3.26 1.39
C TYR A 428 -4.07 -3.41 2.90
N GLY A 429 -4.89 -2.60 3.58
CA GLY A 429 -5.17 -2.73 5.01
C GLY A 429 -5.76 -4.10 5.35
N TYR A 430 -6.72 -4.56 4.57
CA TYR A 430 -7.40 -5.84 4.70
C TYR A 430 -6.42 -7.03 4.60
N LEU A 431 -5.56 -7.02 3.57
CA LEU A 431 -4.53 -8.04 3.36
C LEU A 431 -3.51 -8.09 4.51
N ASN A 432 -3.18 -6.94 5.10
CA ASN A 432 -2.25 -6.86 6.24
C ASN A 432 -2.81 -7.49 7.52
N CYS A 433 -4.11 -7.73 7.56
CA CYS A 433 -4.78 -8.42 8.67
C CYS A 433 -4.90 -9.93 8.47
N GLY A 434 -4.31 -10.47 7.40
CA GLY A 434 -4.31 -11.90 7.08
C GLY A 434 -5.47 -12.34 6.21
N GLU A 435 -6.38 -11.44 5.87
CA GLU A 435 -7.53 -11.69 5.01
C GLU A 435 -7.15 -11.63 3.52
N ASP A 436 -8.06 -11.95 2.60
CA ASP A 436 -7.78 -11.99 1.16
C ASP A 436 -8.83 -11.24 0.33
N GLY A 437 -8.40 -10.75 -0.84
CA GLY A 437 -9.25 -9.99 -1.74
C GLY A 437 -8.53 -9.51 -2.99
N VAL A 438 -9.25 -8.75 -3.82
CA VAL A 438 -8.77 -8.22 -5.09
C VAL A 438 -9.30 -6.81 -5.35
N PHE A 439 -8.47 -5.96 -5.94
CA PHE A 439 -8.87 -4.66 -6.48
C PHE A 439 -9.07 -4.79 -7.99
N ILE A 440 -10.21 -4.33 -8.50
CA ILE A 440 -10.58 -4.41 -9.92
C ILE A 440 -10.91 -3.01 -10.42
N THR A 441 -10.26 -2.57 -11.49
CA THR A 441 -10.49 -1.25 -12.10
C THR A 441 -10.22 -1.23 -13.60
N TYR A 442 -10.74 -0.21 -14.30
CA TYR A 442 -10.47 0.02 -15.71
C TYR A 442 -9.03 0.48 -15.95
N GLU A 443 -8.48 0.08 -17.11
CA GLU A 443 -7.16 0.52 -17.53
C GLU A 443 -7.03 2.05 -17.53
N ALA A 444 -8.05 2.75 -18.04
CA ALA A 444 -8.06 4.20 -18.17
C ALA A 444 -7.80 4.94 -16.85
N PHE A 445 -8.31 4.42 -15.73
CA PHE A 445 -8.20 5.05 -14.41
C PHE A 445 -7.11 4.43 -13.54
N SER A 446 -6.54 3.32 -13.99
CA SER A 446 -5.49 2.61 -13.26
C SER A 446 -4.24 3.45 -12.95
N PRO A 447 -3.83 4.47 -13.74
CA PRO A 447 -2.72 5.35 -13.36
C PRO A 447 -2.92 6.11 -12.05
N LEU A 448 -4.16 6.33 -11.59
CA LEU A 448 -4.46 6.97 -10.30
C LEU A 448 -3.85 6.22 -9.11
N VAL A 449 -3.67 4.89 -9.20
CA VAL A 449 -3.09 4.07 -8.14
C VAL A 449 -1.56 3.90 -8.24
N SER A 450 -0.91 4.48 -9.24
CA SER A 450 0.53 4.32 -9.50
C SER A 450 1.41 4.72 -8.32
N SER A 451 1.05 5.80 -7.61
CA SER A 451 1.78 6.28 -6.44
C SER A 451 1.72 5.26 -5.30
N PHE A 452 0.53 4.75 -4.99
CA PHE A 452 0.35 3.76 -3.94
C PHE A 452 1.01 2.41 -4.28
N ILE A 453 0.92 1.97 -5.53
CA ILE A 453 1.67 0.79 -6.03
C ILE A 453 3.17 0.98 -5.82
N SER A 454 3.69 2.17 -6.08
CA SER A 454 5.11 2.48 -5.87
C SER A 454 5.49 2.47 -4.39
N GLN A 455 4.60 2.93 -3.50
CA GLN A 455 4.77 2.83 -2.04
C GLN A 455 4.82 1.36 -1.59
N CYS A 456 3.86 0.53 -2.02
CA CYS A 456 3.83 -0.90 -1.72
C CYS A 456 5.07 -1.64 -2.28
N TYR A 457 5.52 -1.29 -3.49
CA TYR A 457 6.73 -1.86 -4.08
C TYR A 457 7.96 -1.61 -3.21
N LYS A 458 8.16 -0.36 -2.75
CA LYS A 458 9.26 -0.01 -1.84
C LYS A 458 9.16 -0.78 -0.52
N PHE A 459 7.95 -0.91 0.02
CA PHE A 459 7.64 -1.63 1.23
C PHE A 459 8.01 -3.13 1.12
N TYR A 460 7.49 -3.83 0.11
CA TYR A 460 7.79 -5.25 -0.11
C TYR A 460 9.27 -5.51 -0.42
N LYS A 461 9.88 -4.67 -1.24
CA LYS A 461 11.31 -4.77 -1.56
C LYS A 461 12.15 -4.69 -0.29
N GLN A 462 11.94 -3.69 0.54
CA GLN A 462 12.72 -3.48 1.76
C GLN A 462 12.51 -4.63 2.76
N GLN A 463 11.28 -5.11 2.94
CA GLN A 463 10.99 -6.26 3.80
C GLN A 463 11.70 -7.53 3.32
N GLN A 464 11.63 -7.87 2.04
CA GLN A 464 12.20 -9.12 1.52
C GLN A 464 13.75 -9.10 1.51
N GLU A 465 14.36 -7.96 1.25
CA GLU A 465 15.83 -7.83 1.26
C GLU A 465 16.42 -8.06 2.64
N GLN A 466 15.69 -7.71 3.70
CA GLN A 466 16.09 -7.93 5.11
C GLN A 466 15.69 -9.32 5.63
N GLU A 467 14.58 -9.88 5.16
CA GLU A 467 13.95 -11.09 5.69
C GLU A 467 14.49 -12.40 5.09
N LYS A 468 15.74 -12.48 4.64
CA LYS A 468 16.33 -13.80 4.28
C LYS A 468 16.17 -14.85 5.39
N ASN A 469 15.72 -14.45 6.58
CA ASN A 469 15.58 -15.28 7.77
C ASN A 469 14.22 -15.19 8.50
N SER A 470 13.21 -14.42 8.09
CA SER A 470 11.92 -14.32 8.79
C SER A 470 10.72 -14.68 7.91
N LYS A 471 9.77 -15.42 8.52
CA LYS A 471 8.57 -15.98 7.86
C LYS A 471 7.39 -14.98 7.82
N ASN A 472 7.63 -13.73 7.45
CA ASN A 472 6.52 -12.79 7.29
C ASN A 472 5.85 -13.01 5.93
N ASN A 473 4.86 -13.87 5.89
CA ASN A 473 4.11 -14.22 4.69
C ASN A 473 2.83 -13.38 4.59
N GLN A 474 2.93 -12.14 4.13
CA GLN A 474 1.77 -11.31 3.86
C GLN A 474 1.09 -11.71 2.54
N ASN A 475 -0.24 -11.66 2.48
CA ASN A 475 -0.98 -11.85 1.23
C ASN A 475 -0.55 -10.80 0.19
N SER A 476 -0.35 -11.24 -1.05
CA SER A 476 0.04 -10.36 -2.13
C SER A 476 -1.08 -9.39 -2.50
N LEU A 477 -0.71 -8.17 -2.90
CA LEU A 477 -1.65 -7.19 -3.44
C LEU A 477 -2.06 -7.62 -4.85
N LYS A 478 -3.31 -8.08 -4.99
CA LYS A 478 -3.89 -8.57 -6.25
C LYS A 478 -4.70 -7.48 -6.91
N ILE A 479 -4.40 -7.20 -8.18
CA ILE A 479 -5.04 -6.18 -9.00
C ILE A 479 -5.49 -6.80 -10.31
N ILE A 480 -6.70 -6.53 -10.75
CA ILE A 480 -7.18 -6.87 -12.08
C ILE A 480 -7.46 -5.57 -12.84
N ILE A 481 -6.80 -5.40 -13.96
CA ILE A 481 -6.99 -4.29 -14.89
C ILE A 481 -7.88 -4.78 -16.02
N THR A 482 -9.00 -4.09 -16.21
CA THR A 482 -10.02 -4.44 -17.18
C THR A 482 -10.26 -3.32 -18.17
N SER A 483 -11.19 -3.51 -19.06
CA SER A 483 -11.64 -2.45 -19.99
C SER A 483 -10.45 -1.81 -20.72
N LEU A 484 -9.57 -2.66 -21.28
CA LEU A 484 -8.36 -2.21 -21.97
C LEU A 484 -8.74 -1.25 -23.11
N GLY A 485 -7.85 -0.31 -23.42
CA GLY A 485 -8.07 0.79 -24.37
C GLY A 485 -8.57 0.38 -25.75
N TRP A 486 -8.31 -0.86 -26.19
CA TRP A 486 -8.74 -1.42 -27.48
C TRP A 486 -10.24 -1.35 -27.73
N ARG A 487 -11.09 -1.38 -26.70
CA ARG A 487 -12.56 -1.34 -26.84
C ARG A 487 -13.20 -0.05 -26.35
N ASN A 488 -12.43 0.90 -25.89
CA ASN A 488 -12.96 2.08 -25.25
C ASN A 488 -12.98 3.27 -26.19
N THR A 489 -13.83 4.24 -25.88
CA THR A 489 -13.82 5.56 -26.54
C THR A 489 -12.53 6.29 -26.18
N TYR A 490 -12.18 7.27 -26.97
CA TYR A 490 -10.99 8.11 -26.84
C TYR A 490 -10.59 8.47 -25.39
N THR A 491 -11.56 8.91 -24.57
CA THR A 491 -11.33 9.33 -23.19
C THR A 491 -11.00 8.18 -22.22
N HIS A 492 -11.19 6.93 -22.62
CA HIS A 492 -10.96 5.73 -21.82
C HIS A 492 -9.81 4.89 -22.38
N GLN A 493 -8.88 5.50 -23.06
CA GLN A 493 -7.67 4.86 -23.61
C GLN A 493 -6.44 5.41 -22.91
N ASN A 494 -5.93 4.71 -21.88
CA ASN A 494 -4.75 5.11 -21.13
C ASN A 494 -4.00 3.89 -20.55
N PRO A 495 -3.03 3.33 -21.29
CA PRO A 495 -2.26 2.17 -20.83
C PRO A 495 -1.02 2.52 -19.98
N ASP A 496 -0.90 3.72 -19.41
CA ASP A 496 0.31 4.22 -18.75
C ASP A 496 0.75 3.39 -17.54
N LEU A 497 -0.21 2.80 -16.81
CA LEU A 497 0.14 1.98 -15.64
C LEU A 497 1.03 0.79 -16.04
N LEU A 498 0.80 0.18 -17.19
CA LEU A 498 1.59 -0.96 -17.66
C LEU A 498 3.08 -0.62 -17.76
N ASN A 499 3.43 0.56 -18.30
CA ASN A 499 4.80 1.02 -18.38
C ASN A 499 5.43 1.17 -16.99
N THR A 500 4.69 1.75 -16.04
CA THR A 500 5.12 1.90 -14.65
C THR A 500 5.41 0.54 -13.99
N LEU A 501 4.54 -0.44 -14.20
CA LEU A 501 4.71 -1.80 -13.65
C LEU A 501 5.92 -2.51 -14.26
N LEU A 502 6.02 -2.51 -15.59
CA LEU A 502 7.10 -3.18 -16.30
C LEU A 502 8.47 -2.54 -16.08
N SER A 503 8.55 -1.27 -15.69
CA SER A 503 9.82 -0.63 -15.33
C SER A 503 10.45 -1.15 -14.04
N LYS A 504 9.67 -1.79 -13.17
CA LYS A 504 10.12 -2.28 -11.86
C LYS A 504 10.67 -3.72 -11.92
N GLN A 505 11.28 -4.18 -10.82
CA GLN A 505 11.82 -5.53 -10.73
C GLN A 505 10.71 -6.58 -10.60
N SER A 506 10.79 -7.66 -11.38
CA SER A 506 9.77 -8.70 -11.44
C SER A 506 9.63 -9.55 -10.18
N ASP A 507 10.61 -9.51 -9.26
CA ASP A 507 10.52 -10.26 -7.99
C ASP A 507 9.45 -9.69 -7.07
N TYR A 508 9.16 -8.39 -7.18
CA TYR A 508 8.21 -7.66 -6.34
C TYR A 508 6.93 -7.25 -7.07
N ILE A 509 6.96 -7.21 -8.41
CA ILE A 509 5.80 -6.94 -9.25
C ILE A 509 5.74 -7.98 -10.36
N LYS A 510 4.62 -8.69 -10.46
CA LYS A 510 4.32 -9.66 -11.51
C LYS A 510 3.12 -9.18 -12.31
N VAL A 511 3.27 -9.18 -13.62
CA VAL A 511 2.18 -8.81 -14.54
C VAL A 511 1.84 -10.03 -15.39
N TYR A 512 0.55 -10.34 -15.49
CA TYR A 512 0.01 -11.49 -16.21
C TYR A 512 -0.84 -11.03 -17.39
N PHE A 513 -0.68 -11.70 -18.52
CA PHE A 513 -1.39 -11.46 -19.78
C PHE A 513 -2.00 -12.78 -20.28
N PRO A 514 -3.02 -13.34 -19.62
CA PRO A 514 -3.67 -14.55 -20.13
C PRO A 514 -4.34 -14.26 -21.48
N SER A 515 -4.32 -15.21 -22.38
CA SER A 515 -4.91 -15.04 -23.70
C SER A 515 -6.38 -15.50 -23.80
N GLU A 516 -6.89 -16.17 -22.74
CA GLU A 516 -8.26 -16.70 -22.67
C GLU A 516 -8.70 -16.97 -21.23
N ALA A 517 -10.00 -17.23 -21.03
CA ALA A 517 -10.62 -17.39 -19.71
C ALA A 517 -9.98 -18.49 -18.83
N LYS A 518 -9.64 -19.65 -19.39
CA LYS A 518 -9.00 -20.73 -18.60
C LYS A 518 -7.63 -20.33 -18.08
N GLN A 519 -6.85 -19.65 -18.90
CA GLN A 519 -5.56 -19.10 -18.45
C GLN A 519 -5.74 -17.98 -17.42
N ALA A 520 -6.78 -17.15 -17.53
CA ALA A 520 -7.09 -16.11 -16.53
C ALA A 520 -7.33 -16.73 -15.15
N ILE A 521 -8.13 -17.79 -15.06
CA ILE A 521 -8.34 -18.51 -13.80
C ILE A 521 -7.03 -19.14 -13.28
N CYS A 522 -6.27 -19.81 -14.14
CA CYS A 522 -4.99 -20.40 -13.73
C CYS A 522 -3.96 -19.36 -13.25
N CYS A 523 -3.95 -18.16 -13.85
CA CYS A 523 -3.15 -17.04 -13.37
C CYS A 523 -3.61 -16.60 -11.99
N PHE A 524 -4.93 -16.46 -11.77
CA PHE A 524 -5.47 -16.05 -10.48
C PHE A 524 -5.19 -17.11 -9.39
N GLU A 525 -5.30 -18.42 -9.70
CA GLU A 525 -4.86 -19.51 -8.80
C GLU A 525 -3.39 -19.37 -8.38
N GLU A 526 -2.51 -18.92 -9.29
CA GLU A 526 -1.11 -18.65 -8.94
C GLU A 526 -0.97 -17.38 -8.08
N MET A 527 -1.76 -16.36 -8.37
CA MET A 527 -1.78 -15.12 -7.59
C MET A 527 -2.20 -15.36 -6.13
N GLU A 528 -3.14 -16.26 -5.86
CA GLU A 528 -3.57 -16.61 -4.50
C GLU A 528 -2.45 -17.26 -3.66
N ARG A 529 -1.55 -18.01 -4.31
CA ARG A 529 -0.44 -18.69 -3.62
C ARG A 529 0.75 -17.79 -3.34
N ALA A 530 0.89 -16.72 -4.09
CA ALA A 530 2.03 -15.83 -3.96
C ALA A 530 1.91 -14.91 -2.75
N LYS A 531 3.05 -14.53 -2.18
CA LYS A 531 3.15 -13.70 -0.98
C LYS A 531 4.14 -12.55 -1.20
N ASN A 532 3.97 -11.48 -0.44
CA ASN A 532 4.91 -10.36 -0.37
C ASN A 532 5.25 -9.71 -1.72
N CYS A 533 4.29 -9.65 -2.65
CA CYS A 533 4.48 -9.01 -3.95
C CYS A 533 3.18 -8.35 -4.44
N ILE A 534 3.30 -7.58 -5.50
CA ILE A 534 2.18 -6.99 -6.22
C ILE A 534 1.96 -7.81 -7.48
N GLN A 535 0.72 -8.19 -7.73
CA GLN A 535 0.33 -9.00 -8.87
C GLN A 535 -0.77 -8.31 -9.64
N VAL A 536 -0.57 -8.16 -10.93
CA VAL A 536 -1.49 -7.44 -11.81
C VAL A 536 -1.88 -8.32 -12.98
N LEU A 537 -3.16 -8.52 -13.16
CA LEU A 537 -3.76 -9.33 -14.22
C LEU A 537 -4.44 -8.38 -15.22
N TYR A 538 -4.01 -8.41 -16.48
CA TYR A 538 -4.57 -7.61 -17.57
C TYR A 538 -5.56 -8.45 -18.37
N LEU A 539 -6.81 -8.02 -18.42
CA LEU A 539 -7.92 -8.74 -19.08
C LEU A 539 -8.80 -7.79 -19.86
N THR A 540 -9.35 -8.26 -20.97
CA THR A 540 -10.49 -7.56 -21.60
C THR A 540 -11.84 -8.07 -21.06
N LYS A 541 -12.89 -7.27 -21.27
CA LYS A 541 -14.29 -7.65 -21.03
C LYS A 541 -14.95 -8.23 -22.31
N THR A 542 -14.16 -8.84 -23.16
CA THR A 542 -14.57 -9.33 -24.47
C THR A 542 -14.52 -10.83 -24.52
N ASN A 543 -15.45 -11.43 -25.26
CA ASN A 543 -15.35 -12.84 -25.59
C ASN A 543 -14.16 -13.05 -26.52
N VAL A 544 -13.23 -13.88 -26.11
CA VAL A 544 -12.10 -14.34 -26.91
C VAL A 544 -12.20 -15.84 -27.13
N SER A 545 -11.67 -16.31 -28.28
CA SER A 545 -11.73 -17.72 -28.60
C SER A 545 -10.91 -18.55 -27.59
N THR A 546 -11.37 -19.76 -27.34
CA THR A 546 -10.69 -20.71 -26.44
C THR A 546 -9.80 -21.63 -27.28
N TYR A 547 -8.52 -21.65 -26.95
CA TYR A 547 -7.51 -22.40 -27.69
C TYR A 547 -6.90 -23.55 -26.89
N ARG A 548 -7.06 -23.54 -25.57
CA ARG A 548 -6.33 -24.45 -24.65
C ARG A 548 -7.30 -25.36 -23.88
N THR A 549 -6.85 -26.59 -23.59
CA THR A 549 -7.49 -27.40 -22.53
C THR A 549 -7.07 -26.85 -21.16
N VAL A 550 -7.73 -27.32 -20.10
CA VAL A 550 -7.38 -26.90 -18.71
C VAL A 550 -5.95 -27.28 -18.35
N GLU A 551 -5.53 -28.49 -18.70
CA GLU A 551 -4.19 -29.00 -18.44
C GLU A 551 -3.14 -28.20 -19.20
N GLN A 552 -3.44 -27.85 -20.45
CA GLN A 552 -2.59 -26.97 -21.24
C GLN A 552 -2.51 -25.59 -20.61
N ALA A 553 -3.64 -24.97 -20.23
CA ALA A 553 -3.67 -23.65 -19.60
C ALA A 553 -2.80 -23.63 -18.31
N ARG A 554 -2.93 -24.64 -17.44
CA ARG A 554 -2.08 -24.76 -16.25
C ARG A 554 -0.61 -24.91 -16.57
N SER A 555 -0.28 -25.74 -17.57
CA SER A 555 1.10 -25.92 -18.03
C SER A 555 1.68 -24.63 -18.60
N ASP A 556 0.88 -23.90 -19.39
CA ASP A 556 1.26 -22.64 -20.03
C ASP A 556 1.50 -21.54 -18.98
N VAL A 557 0.62 -21.40 -18.01
CA VAL A 557 0.79 -20.43 -16.90
C VAL A 557 2.03 -20.77 -16.06
N LYS A 558 2.27 -22.06 -15.76
CA LYS A 558 3.50 -22.48 -15.09
C LYS A 558 4.75 -22.14 -15.89
N ARG A 559 4.72 -22.36 -17.20
CA ARG A 559 5.81 -22.03 -18.14
C ARG A 559 5.96 -20.52 -18.35
N GLY A 560 4.86 -19.75 -18.28
CA GLY A 560 4.78 -18.31 -18.49
C GLY A 560 4.55 -17.89 -19.94
N TYR A 561 4.43 -18.83 -20.85
CA TYR A 561 4.10 -18.62 -22.26
C TYR A 561 3.61 -19.93 -22.91
N TRP A 562 3.03 -19.82 -24.10
CA TRP A 562 2.70 -20.95 -24.97
C TRP A 562 2.91 -20.61 -26.43
N ILE A 563 3.01 -21.65 -27.29
CA ILE A 563 3.26 -21.50 -28.73
C ILE A 563 2.19 -22.27 -29.49
N GLN A 564 1.63 -21.62 -30.52
CA GLN A 564 0.80 -22.24 -31.56
C GLN A 564 1.57 -22.19 -32.88
N GLU A 565 1.71 -23.35 -33.51
CA GLU A 565 2.41 -23.51 -34.77
C GLU A 565 1.42 -23.62 -35.93
N PHE A 566 1.65 -22.89 -37.00
CA PHE A 566 0.87 -22.90 -38.23
C PHE A 566 1.74 -23.27 -39.40
N ASN A 567 1.18 -24.02 -40.38
CA ASN A 567 1.77 -24.37 -41.68
C ASN A 567 3.17 -24.93 -41.56
N ARG A 568 3.30 -26.26 -41.34
CA ARG A 568 4.59 -26.95 -41.35
C ARG A 568 4.96 -27.46 -42.76
N ILE A 569 5.23 -26.53 -43.66
CA ILE A 569 5.63 -26.83 -45.05
C ILE A 569 7.13 -26.95 -45.21
N ASN A 570 7.92 -26.83 -44.11
CA ASN A 570 9.36 -26.75 -44.09
C ASN A 570 9.94 -25.66 -45.01
N SER A 571 9.24 -24.51 -45.02
CA SER A 571 9.73 -23.32 -45.73
C SER A 571 11.05 -22.84 -45.14
N TYR A 572 11.98 -22.39 -46.00
CA TYR A 572 13.18 -21.67 -45.55
C TYR A 572 12.83 -20.35 -44.84
N LYS A 573 11.57 -19.87 -44.99
CA LYS A 573 11.03 -18.64 -44.37
C LYS A 573 10.14 -19.02 -43.22
N LYS A 574 10.63 -18.84 -42.00
CA LYS A 574 9.86 -19.07 -40.79
C LYS A 574 9.73 -17.76 -39.98
N ILE A 575 8.52 -17.38 -39.61
CA ILE A 575 8.20 -16.17 -38.85
C ILE A 575 7.82 -16.54 -37.42
N LEU A 576 8.33 -15.79 -36.44
CA LEU A 576 7.85 -15.81 -35.08
C LEU A 576 7.01 -14.54 -34.80
N ILE A 577 5.79 -14.74 -34.35
CA ILE A 577 4.95 -13.66 -33.82
C ILE A 577 4.94 -13.78 -32.30
N ILE A 578 5.38 -12.75 -31.59
CA ILE A 578 5.27 -12.63 -30.14
C ILE A 578 4.05 -11.79 -29.83
N ALA A 579 3.05 -12.38 -29.21
CA ALA A 579 1.77 -11.73 -28.85
C ALA A 579 1.66 -11.56 -27.33
N ILE A 580 1.26 -10.37 -26.88
CA ILE A 580 1.12 -10.02 -25.46
C ILE A 580 -0.25 -9.39 -25.23
N GLY A 581 -1.11 -10.06 -24.48
CA GLY A 581 -2.51 -9.67 -24.21
C GLY A 581 -3.50 -10.55 -24.96
N ASP A 582 -4.73 -10.61 -24.45
CA ASP A 582 -5.78 -11.53 -24.93
C ASP A 582 -6.29 -11.17 -26.34
N ILE A 583 -6.71 -9.92 -26.57
CA ILE A 583 -7.14 -9.46 -27.89
C ILE A 583 -6.01 -9.59 -28.89
N ILE A 584 -4.82 -9.14 -28.54
CA ILE A 584 -3.64 -9.17 -29.41
C ILE A 584 -3.30 -10.62 -29.82
N THR A 585 -3.32 -11.54 -28.87
CA THR A 585 -3.09 -12.96 -29.16
C THR A 585 -4.17 -13.52 -30.11
N ASN A 586 -5.44 -13.18 -29.89
CA ASN A 586 -6.54 -13.62 -30.75
C ASN A 586 -6.43 -13.08 -32.18
N GLU A 587 -6.05 -11.80 -32.37
CA GLU A 587 -5.85 -11.20 -33.70
C GLU A 587 -4.65 -11.86 -34.42
N CYS A 588 -3.55 -12.09 -33.71
CA CYS A 588 -2.37 -12.76 -34.27
C CYS A 588 -2.67 -14.22 -34.71
N LEU A 589 -3.41 -14.97 -33.89
CA LEU A 589 -3.80 -16.35 -34.24
C LEU A 589 -4.69 -16.39 -35.47
N LYS A 590 -5.73 -15.56 -35.52
CA LYS A 590 -6.65 -15.46 -36.67
C LYS A 590 -5.93 -15.03 -37.95
N ALA A 591 -5.02 -14.05 -37.86
CA ALA A 591 -4.23 -13.63 -39.00
C ALA A 591 -3.35 -14.79 -39.54
N SER A 592 -2.73 -15.54 -38.62
CA SER A 592 -1.86 -16.68 -38.97
C SER A 592 -2.63 -17.83 -39.61
N GLU A 593 -3.89 -18.08 -39.20
CA GLU A 593 -4.77 -19.10 -39.79
C GLU A 593 -5.09 -18.85 -41.28
N THR A 594 -5.08 -17.58 -41.72
CA THR A 594 -5.42 -17.21 -43.11
C THR A 594 -4.26 -17.37 -44.07
N ILE A 595 -3.05 -17.60 -43.60
CA ILE A 595 -1.83 -17.67 -44.39
C ILE A 595 -1.40 -19.14 -44.55
N SER A 596 -1.25 -19.63 -45.77
CA SER A 596 -0.98 -21.06 -46.04
C SER A 596 0.41 -21.37 -46.59
N ASN A 597 1.17 -20.33 -46.95
CA ASN A 597 2.44 -20.48 -47.69
C ASN A 597 3.67 -20.04 -46.90
N ILE A 598 3.52 -19.77 -45.62
CA ILE A 598 4.60 -19.33 -44.71
C ILE A 598 4.48 -20.15 -43.42
N ASP A 599 5.62 -20.64 -42.88
CA ASP A 599 5.64 -21.23 -41.55
C ASP A 599 5.59 -20.14 -40.48
N ILE A 600 4.57 -20.17 -39.60
CA ILE A 600 4.37 -19.18 -38.59
C ILE A 600 4.23 -19.86 -37.22
N ASP A 601 5.00 -19.39 -36.25
CA ASP A 601 4.81 -19.73 -34.85
C ASP A 601 4.27 -18.49 -34.12
N VAL A 602 3.16 -18.60 -33.41
CA VAL A 602 2.62 -17.56 -32.55
C VAL A 602 2.94 -17.91 -31.10
N LEU A 603 3.76 -17.09 -30.47
CA LEU A 603 4.15 -17.18 -29.06
C LEU A 603 3.34 -16.20 -28.25
N SER A 604 2.46 -16.68 -27.39
CA SER A 604 1.73 -15.82 -26.42
C SER A 604 2.46 -15.77 -25.08
N ILE A 605 2.86 -14.58 -24.66
CA ILE A 605 3.48 -14.31 -23.36
C ILE A 605 2.41 -14.16 -22.30
N ILE A 606 2.45 -14.99 -21.25
CA ILE A 606 1.51 -14.93 -20.13
C ILE A 606 2.09 -14.14 -18.94
N LYS A 607 3.40 -14.23 -18.70
CA LYS A 607 4.05 -13.57 -17.55
C LYS A 607 5.13 -12.60 -18.00
N SER A 608 5.07 -11.38 -17.49
CA SER A 608 6.02 -10.31 -17.83
C SER A 608 7.50 -10.65 -17.55
N GLU A 609 7.78 -11.52 -16.58
CA GLU A 609 9.14 -11.93 -16.26
C GLU A 609 9.82 -12.68 -17.42
N PHE A 610 9.04 -13.36 -18.26
CA PHE A 610 9.55 -14.10 -19.41
C PHE A 610 9.98 -13.19 -20.56
N LEU A 611 9.62 -11.91 -20.58
CA LEU A 611 10.20 -10.94 -21.52
C LEU A 611 11.75 -10.86 -21.42
N GLN A 612 12.32 -11.22 -20.27
CA GLN A 612 13.77 -11.23 -20.05
C GLN A 612 14.35 -12.64 -19.91
N LYS A 613 13.49 -13.64 -19.65
CA LYS A 613 13.90 -15.04 -19.41
C LYS A 613 13.50 -15.98 -20.54
N LEU A 614 13.00 -15.43 -21.65
CA LEU A 614 12.50 -16.23 -22.78
C LEU A 614 13.61 -17.12 -23.34
N ASP A 615 13.40 -18.44 -23.25
CA ASP A 615 14.34 -19.43 -23.74
C ASP A 615 13.87 -20.05 -25.06
N ILE A 616 14.03 -19.28 -26.14
CA ILE A 616 13.65 -19.66 -27.49
C ILE A 616 14.85 -19.48 -28.38
N LYS A 617 15.09 -20.47 -29.24
CA LYS A 617 16.09 -20.39 -30.31
C LYS A 617 15.54 -19.48 -31.40
N ILE A 618 15.81 -18.17 -31.28
CA ILE A 618 15.33 -17.16 -32.23
C ILE A 618 16.00 -17.30 -33.61
N GLU A 619 17.18 -17.89 -33.67
CA GLU A 619 17.96 -18.05 -34.89
C GLU A 619 17.26 -18.93 -35.92
N LYS A 620 16.30 -19.74 -35.53
CA LYS A 620 15.48 -20.55 -36.44
C LYS A 620 14.43 -19.76 -37.22
N TYR A 621 14.21 -18.47 -36.83
CA TYR A 621 13.22 -17.60 -37.45
C TYR A 621 13.91 -16.56 -38.36
N SER A 622 13.39 -16.39 -39.54
CA SER A 622 13.89 -15.39 -40.50
C SER A 622 13.47 -13.96 -40.11
N ARG A 623 12.32 -13.84 -39.48
CA ARG A 623 11.74 -12.57 -38.98
C ARG A 623 11.01 -12.77 -37.66
N ILE A 624 10.96 -11.68 -36.86
CA ILE A 624 10.26 -11.67 -35.60
C ILE A 624 9.38 -10.40 -35.54
N LEU A 625 8.08 -10.60 -35.31
CA LEU A 625 7.09 -9.55 -35.16
C LEU A 625 6.56 -9.59 -33.73
N VAL A 626 6.46 -8.43 -33.09
CA VAL A 626 5.99 -8.31 -31.72
C VAL A 626 4.76 -7.41 -31.68
N TYR A 627 3.63 -7.98 -31.25
CA TYR A 627 2.38 -7.26 -31.04
C TYR A 627 2.04 -7.27 -29.55
N CYS A 628 1.79 -6.11 -28.97
CA CYS A 628 1.56 -6.02 -27.53
C CYS A 628 0.42 -5.09 -27.14
N THR A 629 -0.22 -5.42 -26.02
CA THR A 629 -1.07 -4.47 -25.32
C THR A 629 -0.18 -3.38 -24.68
N GLY A 630 -0.65 -2.13 -24.67
CA GLY A 630 0.15 -1.00 -24.21
C GLY A 630 1.23 -0.55 -25.20
N TYR A 631 2.12 0.32 -24.75
CA TYR A 631 3.20 0.88 -25.57
C TYR A 631 4.34 -0.11 -25.79
N CYS A 632 4.86 -0.16 -27.03
CA CYS A 632 5.89 -1.13 -27.43
C CYS A 632 7.26 -0.88 -26.81
N ASP A 633 7.62 0.37 -26.50
CA ASP A 633 9.01 0.72 -26.15
C ASP A 633 9.52 0.02 -24.91
N ILE A 634 8.68 -0.11 -23.88
CA ILE A 634 9.07 -0.84 -22.67
C ILE A 634 9.26 -2.34 -22.95
N ILE A 635 8.42 -2.91 -23.80
CA ILE A 635 8.52 -4.32 -24.23
C ILE A 635 9.80 -4.53 -25.03
N ARG A 636 10.08 -3.65 -26.01
CA ARG A 636 11.33 -3.65 -26.77
C ARG A 636 12.55 -3.57 -25.85
N GLY A 637 12.52 -2.61 -24.89
CA GLY A 637 13.60 -2.45 -23.91
C GLY A 637 13.79 -3.67 -22.99
N LYS A 638 12.75 -4.44 -22.71
CA LYS A 638 12.86 -5.70 -21.95
C LYS A 638 13.48 -6.82 -22.79
N LEU A 639 13.02 -6.99 -24.02
CA LEU A 639 13.51 -8.03 -24.94
C LEU A 639 14.94 -7.75 -25.40
N SER A 640 15.32 -6.49 -25.64
CA SER A 640 16.68 -6.08 -26.07
C SER A 640 17.77 -6.37 -25.04
N LYS A 641 17.43 -6.62 -23.78
CA LYS A 641 18.40 -7.08 -22.77
C LYS A 641 18.96 -8.48 -23.07
N ARG A 642 18.25 -9.28 -23.86
CA ARG A 642 18.61 -10.65 -24.18
C ARG A 642 18.87 -10.88 -25.66
N PHE A 643 18.17 -10.14 -26.53
CA PHE A 643 18.17 -10.35 -27.97
C PHE A 643 18.57 -9.08 -28.72
N ASP A 644 19.21 -9.23 -29.89
CA ASP A 644 19.31 -8.12 -30.83
C ASP A 644 17.94 -7.92 -31.51
N THR A 645 17.25 -6.87 -31.10
CA THR A 645 15.90 -6.54 -31.57
C THR A 645 15.88 -5.50 -32.70
N THR A 646 17.02 -5.14 -33.27
CA THR A 646 17.16 -4.06 -34.28
C THR A 646 16.36 -4.33 -35.55
N ARG A 647 16.17 -5.61 -35.90
CA ARG A 647 15.43 -6.05 -37.09
C ARG A 647 14.05 -6.61 -36.77
N TRP A 648 13.53 -6.39 -35.58
CA TRP A 648 12.20 -6.86 -35.19
C TRP A 648 11.16 -5.77 -35.43
N LEU A 649 10.00 -6.16 -35.95
CA LEU A 649 8.84 -5.28 -35.99
C LEU A 649 8.18 -5.22 -34.62
N PHE A 650 7.81 -4.02 -34.16
CA PHE A 650 7.08 -3.83 -32.91
C PHE A 650 5.83 -2.98 -33.19
N LYS A 651 4.68 -3.48 -32.81
CA LYS A 651 3.39 -2.76 -32.87
C LYS A 651 2.60 -2.96 -31.58
N GLY A 652 1.90 -1.92 -31.18
CA GLY A 652 1.10 -1.88 -29.97
C GLY A 652 0.31 -0.57 -29.92
N TYR A 653 -0.14 -0.20 -28.75
CA TYR A 653 -0.83 1.07 -28.57
C TYR A 653 0.12 2.23 -28.91
N SER A 654 -0.29 3.08 -29.82
CA SER A 654 0.49 4.24 -30.26
C SER A 654 -0.11 5.57 -29.81
N ASP A 655 -1.44 5.75 -29.98
CA ASP A 655 -2.15 6.96 -29.61
C ASP A 655 -3.65 6.69 -29.43
N SER A 656 -4.33 7.61 -28.74
CA SER A 656 -5.77 7.56 -28.55
C SER A 656 -6.52 7.83 -29.85
N VAL A 657 -7.51 7.01 -30.16
CA VAL A 657 -8.28 7.06 -31.40
C VAL A 657 -9.77 7.19 -31.11
N TYR A 658 -10.42 8.13 -31.77
CA TYR A 658 -11.88 8.21 -31.73
C TYR A 658 -12.47 7.24 -32.75
N GLY A 659 -13.31 6.31 -32.29
CA GLY A 659 -13.97 5.36 -33.17
C GLY A 659 -14.45 4.11 -32.46
N THR A 660 -14.84 3.14 -33.28
CA THR A 660 -15.23 1.81 -32.80
C THR A 660 -14.01 0.97 -32.44
N TYR A 661 -14.23 -0.16 -31.77
CA TYR A 661 -13.19 -1.15 -31.52
C TYR A 661 -12.33 -1.48 -32.75
N LYS A 662 -13.00 -1.66 -33.93
CA LYS A 662 -12.31 -1.92 -35.19
C LYS A 662 -11.40 -0.77 -35.59
N ASN A 663 -11.86 0.46 -35.50
CA ASN A 663 -11.06 1.64 -35.81
C ASN A 663 -9.82 1.78 -34.92
N VAL A 664 -9.96 1.44 -33.64
CA VAL A 664 -8.82 1.49 -32.70
C VAL A 664 -7.76 0.49 -33.09
N LEU A 665 -8.12 -0.76 -33.41
CA LEU A 665 -7.17 -1.78 -33.86
C LEU A 665 -6.53 -1.41 -35.20
N GLU A 666 -7.31 -0.96 -36.19
CA GLU A 666 -6.84 -0.55 -37.51
C GLU A 666 -5.86 0.64 -37.41
N SER A 667 -6.18 1.66 -36.63
CA SER A 667 -5.33 2.84 -36.47
C SER A 667 -4.00 2.54 -35.76
N ASN A 668 -3.98 1.54 -34.89
CA ASN A 668 -2.76 1.06 -34.26
C ASN A 668 -2.08 -0.07 -35.06
N GLU A 669 -2.61 -0.43 -36.23
CA GLU A 669 -2.10 -1.46 -37.14
C GLU A 669 -1.91 -2.84 -36.47
N ILE A 670 -2.83 -3.23 -35.62
CA ILE A 670 -2.83 -4.50 -34.88
C ILE A 670 -4.09 -5.35 -35.13
N ASP A 671 -4.91 -4.95 -36.11
CA ASP A 671 -6.00 -5.76 -36.62
C ASP A 671 -5.50 -6.89 -37.52
N ILE A 672 -6.38 -7.88 -37.79
CA ILE A 672 -6.05 -9.05 -38.60
C ILE A 672 -5.45 -8.68 -39.95
N GLN A 673 -5.99 -7.66 -40.65
CA GLN A 673 -5.54 -7.28 -42.01
C GLN A 673 -4.15 -6.63 -41.95
N SER A 674 -3.90 -5.79 -40.99
CA SER A 674 -2.61 -5.16 -40.77
C SER A 674 -1.53 -6.23 -40.42
N ILE A 675 -1.87 -7.18 -39.56
CA ILE A 675 -0.96 -8.30 -39.22
C ILE A 675 -0.65 -9.16 -40.46
N ILE A 676 -1.66 -9.48 -41.29
CA ILE A 676 -1.47 -10.21 -42.55
C ILE A 676 -0.55 -9.44 -43.50
N ARG A 677 -0.74 -8.12 -43.63
CA ARG A 677 0.12 -7.25 -44.45
C ARG A 677 1.55 -7.32 -43.96
N ASP A 678 1.77 -7.11 -42.67
CA ASP A 678 3.12 -7.13 -42.07
C ASP A 678 3.81 -8.48 -42.28
N ILE A 679 3.12 -9.60 -42.11
CA ILE A 679 3.68 -10.94 -42.35
C ILE A 679 4.11 -11.08 -43.82
N LYS A 680 3.31 -10.58 -44.77
CA LYS A 680 3.62 -10.66 -46.21
C LYS A 680 4.80 -9.76 -46.60
N GLU A 681 4.81 -8.52 -46.10
CA GLU A 681 5.89 -7.54 -46.37
C GLU A 681 7.22 -8.04 -45.82
N GLU A 682 7.28 -8.47 -44.57
CA GLU A 682 8.47 -9.03 -43.95
C GLU A 682 8.95 -10.35 -44.65
N CYS A 683 8.04 -11.07 -45.28
CA CYS A 683 8.35 -12.23 -46.03
C CYS A 683 8.87 -11.92 -47.45
N HIS A 684 8.46 -10.78 -48.05
CA HIS A 684 8.95 -10.33 -49.35
C HIS A 684 10.38 -9.77 -49.29
N GLU A 685 10.76 -9.18 -48.18
CA GLU A 685 12.12 -8.66 -47.93
C GLU A 685 13.17 -9.77 -47.67
N LEU A 686 12.77 -11.01 -47.56
CA LEU A 686 13.59 -12.21 -47.42
C LEU A 686 13.86 -12.87 -48.79
#